data_e62da5124221e88d139fdc3cd6994302
#
_entry.id   e62da5124221e88d139fdc3cd6994302
#
_cell.length_a   1.000
_cell.length_b   1.000
_cell.length_c   1.000
_cell.angle_alpha   90.00
_cell.angle_beta   90.00
_cell.angle_gamma   90.00
#
_symmetry.space_group_name_H-M   'P 1'
#
loop_
_entity.id
_entity.type
_entity.pdbx_description
1 polymer ?
#
loop_
_entity_poly.entity_id
_entity_poly.type
_entity_poly.pdbx_seq_one_letter_code
_entity_poly.pdbx_strand_id
1 'polypeptide(L)'
;MRMKRATRAALLCAGVSAFAVPALAYAQAGSENSTSDIVVTATRRAENLKDVAMSVNVATGEQLEKFNIFDVKDVQQLAPGLELTNTTGRNNTTTLRGITFDPDQGTDPAVQLYYNEIPTDAQTAFTAIYDIEQIEVLRGPQGLLRGISAPAGSITIRTRRPNFDQIEGYGQATATDRGGYNVQLGTTLPFNENLSLRVAGLVDGNRINHVYNIPRDKRSYGQTQSARVTLGWRPTENLTTYLTYQYLQADNNQYTQSFGPGNTPFSAVPVATLAGIFIPDTTVRSGPPLSATDYASVQEGGFRTRNRTHLINLAADLDLGWSTLSFVGAHQYSKLQTNRDLDTTNAIPGYIQYSNVVTPYKVDTGELRLQSNNDEGLGWGVGAFYSRQTGTTTVNQDASQFWYAAAPGSFNPVPGCILDPTAPCDTLTPFPIPNTLAIRTLVDVPVNVKTASFSANLRYKGGGLTVEGGLRYTIRKQVDSTILTLVGDVNSGPEEIIPASLRRSTDKPLTGGLSVNYALTDDLNVYAAYGHSFRSGSTGVSVPAGVSSDLIRTDPEKTDSYEVGLKGSVFDRKVNFTVAAFYQKFDGFLSRFTGIFYNCPDFGDGTCALGAPPIDNATDVPATNGGFDFNYNAPAKVKGIEVTIDARPTPNWDLNIAASYARARFSNALVPCNDFAGTGTPNQDGTPRITGTGNVSFCRTNGRLAEAPDFGLTANTELRFPMGDYTPFIRGLLAYRPGFYSERVQYDYRSREQINLFVGLRGPESKWELTGFVRNLLNQKRISNIAGGEGQVNALLGSTFNSGYRSVNVTVPREFGITANVKW
;
A
#
# COMPACT_ATOMS: atom_id res chain seq x y z
N MET A 1 -16.35 15.48 -29.68
CA MET A 1 -16.06 16.04 -28.35
C MET A 1 -14.65 15.71 -27.80
N ARG A 2 -13.85 14.86 -28.47
CA ARG A 2 -12.47 14.49 -28.09
C ARG A 2 -11.38 15.49 -28.49
N MET A 3 -11.61 16.34 -29.47
CA MET A 3 -10.60 17.31 -29.96
C MET A 3 -10.45 18.60 -29.10
N LYS A 4 -11.45 18.97 -28.30
CA LYS A 4 -11.40 20.20 -27.47
C LYS A 4 -10.58 20.09 -26.17
N ARG A 5 -10.21 18.87 -25.73
CA ARG A 5 -9.38 18.67 -24.52
C ARG A 5 -7.87 18.67 -24.81
N ALA A 6 -7.48 18.17 -25.99
CA ALA A 6 -6.08 18.22 -26.42
C ALA A 6 -5.60 19.65 -26.69
N THR A 7 -6.47 20.51 -27.22
CA THR A 7 -6.15 21.93 -27.51
C THR A 7 -5.97 22.78 -26.26
N ARG A 8 -6.61 22.44 -25.13
CA ARG A 8 -6.39 23.16 -23.85
C ARG A 8 -5.07 22.79 -23.17
N ALA A 9 -4.59 21.55 -23.31
CA ALA A 9 -3.28 21.15 -22.81
C ALA A 9 -2.13 21.79 -23.64
N ALA A 10 -2.31 21.94 -24.95
CA ALA A 10 -1.33 22.58 -25.82
C ALA A 10 -1.23 24.11 -25.59
N LEU A 11 -2.30 24.78 -25.21
CA LEU A 11 -2.28 26.21 -24.87
C LEU A 11 -1.64 26.52 -23.53
N LEU A 12 -1.61 25.58 -22.56
CA LEU A 12 -0.88 25.74 -21.31
C LEU A 12 0.63 25.54 -21.50
N CYS A 13 1.07 24.73 -22.46
CA CYS A 13 2.50 24.59 -22.80
C CYS A 13 3.07 25.79 -23.60
N ALA A 14 2.26 26.52 -24.35
CA ALA A 14 2.70 27.68 -25.13
C ALA A 14 2.90 28.96 -24.31
N GLY A 15 2.34 29.03 -23.08
CA GLY A 15 2.45 30.20 -22.20
C GLY A 15 3.73 30.30 -21.38
N VAL A 16 4.57 29.26 -21.33
CA VAL A 16 5.80 29.22 -20.51
C VAL A 16 7.06 29.64 -21.28
N SER A 17 6.97 29.82 -22.60
CA SER A 17 8.16 30.12 -23.44
C SER A 17 8.63 31.61 -23.43
N ALA A 18 8.07 32.48 -22.60
CA ALA A 18 8.34 33.94 -22.69
C ALA A 18 9.26 34.54 -21.62
N PHE A 19 9.89 33.73 -20.76
CA PHE A 19 10.88 34.23 -19.79
C PHE A 19 12.24 33.55 -19.93
N ALA A 20 12.91 33.75 -21.05
CA ALA A 20 14.34 33.48 -21.17
C ALA A 20 15.13 34.77 -20.85
N VAL A 21 15.60 34.90 -19.62
CA VAL A 21 16.61 35.88 -19.23
C VAL A 21 17.97 35.17 -19.33
N PRO A 22 18.96 35.67 -20.10
CA PRO A 22 20.28 35.08 -20.13
C PRO A 22 21.03 35.48 -18.85
N ALA A 23 21.19 34.53 -17.93
CA ALA A 23 22.11 34.69 -16.81
C ALA A 23 23.47 34.07 -17.18
N LEU A 24 24.50 34.90 -17.22
CA LEU A 24 25.87 34.45 -17.18
C LEU A 24 26.15 33.93 -15.76
N ALA A 25 26.13 32.63 -15.59
CA ALA A 25 26.50 31.98 -14.33
C ALA A 25 27.81 31.22 -14.53
N TYR A 26 28.79 31.54 -13.71
CA TYR A 26 29.99 30.74 -13.52
C TYR A 26 29.56 29.46 -12.84
N ALA A 27 29.58 28.36 -13.58
CA ALA A 27 29.30 27.06 -13.02
C ALA A 27 30.55 26.52 -12.33
N GLN A 28 30.50 26.37 -11.02
CA GLN A 28 31.39 25.48 -10.30
C GLN A 28 30.91 24.05 -10.61
N ALA A 29 31.76 23.23 -11.24
CA ALA A 29 31.51 21.83 -11.51
C ALA A 29 31.21 21.13 -10.18
N GLY A 30 29.93 20.76 -9.95
CA GLY A 30 29.54 19.93 -8.80
C GLY A 30 30.30 18.62 -8.87
N SER A 31 31.07 18.30 -7.84
CA SER A 31 31.69 16.99 -7.68
C SER A 31 30.56 15.93 -7.73
N GLU A 32 30.63 15.02 -8.69
CA GLU A 32 29.77 13.84 -8.68
C GLU A 32 30.03 13.11 -7.35
N ASN A 33 29.03 13.15 -6.46
CA ASN A 33 29.10 12.52 -5.14
C ASN A 33 29.47 11.05 -5.33
N SER A 34 30.55 10.64 -4.69
CA SER A 34 30.91 9.21 -4.61
C SER A 34 29.78 8.48 -3.88
N THR A 35 29.50 7.24 -4.24
CA THR A 35 28.51 6.40 -3.55
C THR A 35 28.82 6.23 -2.06
N SER A 36 30.01 6.61 -1.59
CA SER A 36 30.42 6.60 -0.20
C SER A 36 29.78 7.71 0.64
N ASP A 37 29.20 8.74 0.03
CA ASP A 37 28.74 9.96 0.72
C ASP A 37 27.21 10.08 0.81
N ILE A 38 26.48 8.94 0.65
CA ILE A 38 25.02 8.94 0.84
C ILE A 38 24.70 9.22 2.30
N VAL A 39 24.11 10.41 2.52
CA VAL A 39 23.62 10.83 3.82
C VAL A 39 22.18 10.37 3.99
N VAL A 40 21.91 9.71 5.10
CA VAL A 40 20.56 9.23 5.48
C VAL A 40 20.08 9.94 6.75
N THR A 41 18.78 9.99 6.91
CA THR A 41 18.12 10.56 8.10
C THR A 41 17.37 9.51 8.90
N ALA A 42 17.76 8.26 8.71
CA ALA A 42 17.17 7.10 9.37
C ALA A 42 17.12 7.23 10.90
N THR A 43 18.20 7.76 11.48
CA THR A 43 18.40 7.98 12.93
C THR A 43 17.90 9.35 13.41
N ARG A 44 17.19 10.13 12.60
CA ARG A 44 16.82 11.54 12.86
C ARG A 44 18.01 12.49 12.92
N ARG A 45 19.16 12.04 12.49
CA ARG A 45 20.39 12.81 12.25
C ARG A 45 20.83 12.60 10.82
N ALA A 46 21.51 13.59 10.24
CA ALA A 46 22.17 13.41 8.97
C ALA A 46 23.47 12.62 9.19
N GLU A 47 23.49 11.35 8.82
CA GLU A 47 24.62 10.44 9.01
C GLU A 47 24.97 9.74 7.72
N ASN A 48 26.24 9.40 7.57
CA ASN A 48 26.66 8.59 6.43
C ASN A 48 26.05 7.18 6.52
N LEU A 49 25.57 6.62 5.41
CA LEU A 49 24.94 5.30 5.36
C LEU A 49 25.81 4.19 5.99
N LYS A 50 27.14 4.28 5.90
CA LYS A 50 28.06 3.30 6.50
C LYS A 50 28.02 3.30 8.04
N ASP A 51 27.72 4.46 8.65
CA ASP A 51 27.77 4.64 10.11
C ASP A 51 26.43 4.24 10.79
N VAL A 52 25.37 4.08 10.03
CA VAL A 52 24.05 3.69 10.54
C VAL A 52 23.99 2.18 10.81
N ALA A 53 23.71 1.78 12.04
CA ALA A 53 23.65 0.37 12.48
C ALA A 53 22.30 -0.28 12.12
N MET A 54 21.88 -0.26 10.87
CA MET A 54 20.72 -0.98 10.34
C MET A 54 20.80 -1.13 8.82
N SER A 55 19.99 -2.03 8.26
CA SER A 55 19.82 -2.18 6.81
C SER A 55 18.89 -1.08 6.25
N VAL A 56 19.41 -0.26 5.35
CA VAL A 56 18.68 0.85 4.70
C VAL A 56 18.94 0.78 3.20
N ASN A 57 17.87 0.86 2.39
CA ASN A 57 17.99 1.14 0.96
C ASN A 57 17.64 2.61 0.71
N VAL A 58 18.45 3.27 -0.09
CA VAL A 58 18.26 4.66 -0.47
C VAL A 58 18.10 4.75 -1.99
N ALA A 59 17.04 5.43 -2.42
CA ALA A 59 16.87 5.86 -3.81
C ALA A 59 16.95 7.39 -3.84
N THR A 60 18.00 7.93 -4.44
CA THR A 60 18.17 9.38 -4.58
C THR A 60 17.22 9.94 -5.63
N GLY A 61 16.88 11.23 -5.54
CA GLY A 61 16.04 11.90 -6.54
C GLY A 61 16.62 11.77 -7.95
N GLU A 62 17.94 11.78 -8.07
CA GLU A 62 18.64 11.57 -9.36
C GLU A 62 18.40 10.15 -9.90
N GLN A 63 18.47 9.12 -9.06
CA GLN A 63 18.15 7.73 -9.47
C GLN A 63 16.69 7.60 -9.90
N LEU A 64 15.75 8.25 -9.19
CA LEU A 64 14.34 8.25 -9.56
C LEU A 64 14.12 8.89 -10.94
N GLU A 65 14.79 10.02 -11.22
CA GLU A 65 14.76 10.70 -12.52
C GLU A 65 15.39 9.81 -13.62
N LYS A 66 16.59 9.25 -13.39
CA LYS A 66 17.35 8.42 -14.35
C LYS A 66 16.58 7.16 -14.79
N PHE A 67 15.85 6.53 -13.89
CA PHE A 67 15.11 5.29 -14.16
C PHE A 67 13.60 5.51 -14.38
N ASN A 68 13.17 6.77 -14.52
CA ASN A 68 11.76 7.13 -14.74
C ASN A 68 10.82 6.49 -13.70
N ILE A 69 11.20 6.56 -12.42
CA ILE A 69 10.39 6.14 -11.29
C ILE A 69 9.42 7.26 -10.94
N PHE A 70 8.20 7.19 -11.46
CA PHE A 70 7.20 8.27 -11.36
C PHE A 70 6.09 8.00 -10.34
N ASP A 71 6.01 6.79 -9.82
CA ASP A 71 5.02 6.38 -8.81
C ASP A 71 5.73 5.73 -7.63
N VAL A 72 5.20 5.91 -6.43
CA VAL A 72 5.72 5.25 -5.22
C VAL A 72 5.84 3.74 -5.41
N LYS A 73 4.90 3.11 -6.13
CA LYS A 73 4.95 1.67 -6.41
C LYS A 73 6.19 1.24 -7.18
N ASP A 74 6.72 2.10 -8.03
CA ASP A 74 7.89 1.77 -8.83
C ASP A 74 9.19 1.71 -8.03
N VAL A 75 9.20 2.30 -6.80
CA VAL A 75 10.34 2.23 -5.87
C VAL A 75 10.72 0.78 -5.52
N GLN A 76 9.77 -0.16 -5.57
CA GLN A 76 10.05 -1.59 -5.39
C GLN A 76 11.05 -2.17 -6.41
N GLN A 77 11.27 -1.48 -7.55
CA GLN A 77 12.26 -1.87 -8.54
C GLN A 77 13.70 -1.53 -8.09
N LEU A 78 13.86 -0.68 -7.08
CA LEU A 78 15.15 -0.27 -6.50
C LEU A 78 15.40 -0.89 -5.11
N ALA A 79 14.38 -1.48 -4.48
CA ALA A 79 14.47 -2.03 -3.12
C ALA A 79 14.00 -3.50 -3.11
N PRO A 80 14.91 -4.48 -3.10
CA PRO A 80 14.55 -5.90 -3.07
C PRO A 80 13.83 -6.26 -1.76
N GLY A 81 12.86 -7.19 -1.82
CA GLY A 81 12.04 -7.57 -0.67
C GLY A 81 10.98 -6.55 -0.26
N LEU A 82 10.89 -5.41 -0.96
CA LEU A 82 9.76 -4.50 -0.93
C LEU A 82 8.82 -4.86 -2.07
N GLU A 83 7.53 -5.06 -1.75
CA GLU A 83 6.46 -5.20 -2.73
C GLU A 83 5.33 -4.23 -2.40
N LEU A 84 5.01 -3.39 -3.38
CA LEU A 84 3.96 -2.38 -3.31
C LEU A 84 2.92 -2.74 -4.36
N THR A 85 1.76 -3.23 -3.92
CA THR A 85 0.71 -3.68 -4.84
C THR A 85 -0.59 -2.91 -4.60
N ASN A 86 -1.30 -2.65 -5.68
CA ASN A 86 -2.64 -2.10 -5.65
C ASN A 86 -3.55 -3.08 -6.37
N THR A 87 -4.25 -3.92 -5.61
CA THR A 87 -5.06 -5.01 -6.18
C THR A 87 -6.43 -4.55 -6.64
N THR A 88 -7.00 -3.53 -6.00
CA THR A 88 -8.40 -3.11 -6.22
C THR A 88 -8.54 -1.60 -6.43
N GLY A 89 -7.47 -0.88 -6.77
CA GLY A 89 -7.50 0.58 -6.93
C GLY A 89 -7.64 1.36 -5.61
N ARG A 90 -8.13 0.72 -4.57
CA ARG A 90 -8.26 1.26 -3.21
C ARG A 90 -7.23 0.68 -2.25
N ASN A 91 -6.98 -0.62 -2.34
CA ASN A 91 -6.19 -1.37 -1.36
C ASN A 91 -4.72 -1.39 -1.79
N ASN A 92 -3.95 -0.48 -1.21
CA ASN A 92 -2.51 -0.42 -1.38
C ASN A 92 -1.85 -1.26 -0.30
N THR A 93 -1.42 -2.47 -0.67
CA THR A 93 -0.68 -3.34 0.24
C THR A 93 0.81 -3.05 0.18
N THR A 94 1.44 -3.02 1.34
CA THR A 94 2.88 -2.87 1.49
C THR A 94 3.45 -4.12 2.15
N THR A 95 4.37 -4.79 1.47
CA THR A 95 5.09 -5.95 2.01
C THR A 95 6.57 -5.63 2.11
N LEU A 96 7.17 -5.86 3.28
CA LEU A 96 8.59 -5.70 3.52
C LEU A 96 9.09 -6.89 4.35
N ARG A 97 10.20 -7.54 3.90
CA ARG A 97 10.71 -8.78 4.53
C ARG A 97 9.66 -9.89 4.62
N GLY A 98 8.66 -9.92 3.70
CA GLY A 98 7.55 -10.87 3.74
C GLY A 98 6.50 -10.60 4.82
N ILE A 99 6.52 -9.42 5.44
CA ILE A 99 5.51 -8.94 6.39
C ILE A 99 4.58 -8.00 5.61
N THR A 100 3.30 -8.36 5.53
CA THR A 100 2.30 -7.62 4.75
C THR A 100 1.40 -6.80 5.67
N PHE A 101 1.02 -5.63 5.19
CA PHE A 101 -0.09 -4.83 5.70
C PHE A 101 -1.22 -4.81 4.68
N ASP A 102 -2.43 -5.15 5.12
CA ASP A 102 -3.66 -4.98 4.36
C ASP A 102 -4.48 -3.84 5.00
N PRO A 103 -4.71 -2.73 4.29
CA PRO A 103 -5.45 -1.59 4.83
C PRO A 103 -6.91 -1.89 5.17
N ASP A 104 -7.49 -2.95 4.60
CA ASP A 104 -8.86 -3.39 4.93
C ASP A 104 -8.94 -4.11 6.31
N GLN A 105 -7.81 -4.36 6.95
CA GLN A 105 -7.78 -4.91 8.32
C GLN A 105 -8.21 -3.91 9.38
N GLY A 106 -8.21 -2.59 9.07
CA GLY A 106 -8.49 -1.56 10.07
C GLY A 106 -7.42 -1.43 11.17
N THR A 107 -6.22 -2.00 10.96
CA THR A 107 -5.09 -1.97 11.89
C THR A 107 -4.10 -0.87 11.52
N ASP A 108 -3.17 -0.55 12.44
CA ASP A 108 -2.01 0.27 12.10
C ASP A 108 -1.13 -0.45 11.07
N PRO A 109 -0.42 0.29 10.19
CA PRO A 109 0.42 -0.32 9.16
C PRO A 109 1.63 -1.05 9.76
N ALA A 110 1.97 -2.22 9.19
CA ALA A 110 3.21 -2.92 9.53
C ALA A 110 4.44 -2.19 8.97
N VAL A 111 4.30 -1.48 7.86
CA VAL A 111 5.30 -0.59 7.26
C VAL A 111 4.72 0.82 7.23
N GLN A 112 5.32 1.74 8.00
CA GLN A 112 4.86 3.12 8.09
C GLN A 112 5.45 3.97 6.96
N LEU A 113 4.61 4.74 6.27
CA LEU A 113 5.06 5.75 5.34
C LEU A 113 5.23 7.11 6.04
N TYR A 114 6.31 7.79 5.70
CA TYR A 114 6.58 9.16 6.11
C TYR A 114 6.79 10.04 4.89
N TYR A 115 6.18 11.20 4.90
CA TYR A 115 6.36 12.24 3.89
C TYR A 115 6.87 13.51 4.58
N ASN A 116 8.11 13.93 4.29
CA ASN A 116 8.81 15.02 5.00
C ASN A 116 8.71 14.85 6.54
N GLU A 117 9.02 13.65 7.05
CA GLU A 117 8.99 13.27 8.46
C GLU A 117 7.59 13.10 9.08
N ILE A 118 6.51 13.33 8.31
CA ILE A 118 5.13 13.23 8.77
C ILE A 118 4.60 11.83 8.49
N PRO A 119 4.00 11.14 9.47
CA PRO A 119 3.31 9.89 9.20
C PRO A 119 2.17 10.10 8.22
N THR A 120 2.13 9.31 7.17
CA THR A 120 1.14 9.40 6.09
C THR A 120 0.48 8.04 5.87
N ASP A 121 -0.79 8.05 5.48
CA ASP A 121 -1.51 6.84 5.13
C ASP A 121 -1.07 6.29 3.76
N ALA A 122 -0.85 4.97 3.69
CA ALA A 122 -0.46 4.29 2.47
C ALA A 122 -1.50 4.44 1.34
N GLN A 123 -2.79 4.52 1.66
CA GLN A 123 -3.84 4.68 0.65
C GLN A 123 -3.77 6.03 -0.07
N THR A 124 -3.28 7.07 0.62
CA THR A 124 -3.12 8.41 0.06
C THR A 124 -1.74 8.66 -0.53
N ALA A 125 -0.73 7.90 -0.11
CA ALA A 125 0.66 8.09 -0.50
C ALA A 125 1.04 7.39 -1.82
N PHE A 126 0.33 6.32 -2.23
CA PHE A 126 0.59 5.61 -3.49
C PHE A 126 0.05 6.37 -4.69
N THR A 127 0.77 7.42 -5.03
CA THR A 127 0.48 8.32 -6.15
C THR A 127 1.76 8.64 -6.89
N ALA A 128 1.65 9.36 -7.99
CA ALA A 128 2.81 9.89 -8.71
C ALA A 128 3.65 10.80 -7.80
N ILE A 129 4.95 10.62 -7.88
CA ILE A 129 5.96 11.34 -7.10
C ILE A 129 6.73 12.32 -7.99
N TYR A 130 7.13 13.45 -7.43
CA TYR A 130 7.87 14.49 -8.14
C TYR A 130 8.67 15.32 -7.16
N ASP A 131 9.74 15.92 -7.66
CA ASP A 131 10.60 16.84 -6.90
C ASP A 131 11.08 16.21 -5.58
N ILE A 132 11.53 14.94 -5.69
CA ILE A 132 12.01 14.15 -4.57
C ILE A 132 13.51 14.36 -4.39
N GLU A 133 13.95 14.54 -3.15
CA GLU A 133 15.34 14.54 -2.74
C GLU A 133 15.86 13.10 -2.61
N GLN A 134 15.15 12.30 -1.80
CA GLN A 134 15.44 10.87 -1.64
C GLN A 134 14.27 10.09 -1.05
N ILE A 135 14.29 8.78 -1.27
CA ILE A 135 13.41 7.80 -0.62
C ILE A 135 14.29 6.82 0.15
N GLU A 136 14.03 6.69 1.44
CA GLU A 136 14.71 5.76 2.34
C GLU A 136 13.75 4.62 2.71
N VAL A 137 14.17 3.37 2.50
CA VAL A 137 13.45 2.17 2.97
C VAL A 137 14.22 1.59 4.14
N LEU A 138 13.75 1.86 5.35
CA LEU A 138 14.31 1.38 6.59
C LEU A 138 13.68 0.05 6.94
N ARG A 139 14.51 -0.93 7.25
CA ARG A 139 14.09 -2.30 7.50
C ARG A 139 14.20 -2.66 8.98
N GLY A 140 13.26 -3.49 9.45
CA GLY A 140 13.16 -3.85 10.86
C GLY A 140 12.35 -2.86 11.69
N PRO A 141 12.11 -3.16 12.97
CA PRO A 141 11.23 -2.38 13.83
C PRO A 141 11.64 -0.92 14.00
N GLN A 142 10.70 -0.02 13.79
CA GLN A 142 10.88 1.42 13.99
C GLN A 142 10.11 1.87 15.24
N GLY A 143 10.62 1.49 16.42
CA GLY A 143 9.94 1.73 17.71
C GLY A 143 10.44 2.94 18.49
N LEU A 144 11.64 3.45 18.20
CA LEU A 144 12.30 4.48 19.02
C LEU A 144 12.13 5.90 18.46
N LEU A 145 12.65 6.14 17.28
CA LEU A 145 12.93 7.51 16.79
C LEU A 145 11.77 8.12 16.00
N ARG A 146 10.75 7.36 15.65
CA ARG A 146 9.62 7.82 14.83
C ARG A 146 8.31 7.80 15.62
N GLY A 147 7.44 8.80 15.41
CA GLY A 147 6.23 9.02 16.19
C GLY A 147 5.26 7.85 16.27
N ILE A 148 5.18 7.04 15.20
CA ILE A 148 4.34 5.83 15.11
C ILE A 148 5.26 4.62 15.00
N SER A 149 5.01 3.61 15.84
CA SER A 149 5.74 2.35 15.83
C SER A 149 5.33 1.49 14.62
N ALA A 150 6.30 0.88 13.94
CA ALA A 150 6.09 0.02 12.78
C ALA A 150 6.97 -1.24 12.87
N PRO A 151 6.38 -2.45 12.92
CA PRO A 151 7.14 -3.67 13.19
C PRO A 151 8.01 -4.16 12.02
N ALA A 152 7.63 -3.88 10.78
CA ALA A 152 8.36 -4.34 9.60
C ALA A 152 9.39 -3.32 9.09
N GLY A 153 9.13 -2.03 9.30
CA GLY A 153 10.00 -0.96 8.83
C GLY A 153 9.26 0.31 8.44
N SER A 154 9.95 1.19 7.74
CA SER A 154 9.35 2.43 7.25
C SER A 154 9.90 2.84 5.89
N ILE A 155 9.07 3.57 5.14
CA ILE A 155 9.44 4.23 3.89
C ILE A 155 9.35 5.74 4.13
N THR A 156 10.46 6.45 3.96
CA THR A 156 10.51 7.91 4.12
C THR A 156 10.74 8.56 2.77
N ILE A 157 9.84 9.43 2.38
CA ILE A 157 9.91 10.24 1.17
C ILE A 157 10.28 11.66 1.58
N ARG A 158 11.42 12.15 1.12
CA ARG A 158 11.87 13.53 1.32
C ARG A 158 11.77 14.30 0.02
N THR A 159 11.18 15.49 0.08
CA THR A 159 11.09 16.39 -1.06
C THR A 159 12.23 17.40 -1.03
N ARG A 160 12.62 17.91 -2.21
CA ARG A 160 13.65 18.94 -2.28
C ARG A 160 13.19 20.20 -1.54
N ARG A 161 14.12 20.78 -0.77
CA ARG A 161 13.93 22.04 -0.04
C ARG A 161 14.52 23.22 -0.87
N PRO A 162 14.02 24.46 -0.69
CA PRO A 162 14.65 25.62 -1.29
C PRO A 162 16.04 25.84 -0.70
N ASN A 163 17.05 26.09 -1.56
CA ASN A 163 18.31 26.66 -1.15
C ASN A 163 18.18 28.20 -1.06
N PHE A 164 19.15 28.87 -0.46
CA PHE A 164 19.12 30.32 -0.26
C PHE A 164 20.16 31.07 -1.13
N ASP A 165 20.97 30.34 -1.91
CA ASP A 165 22.15 30.88 -2.52
C ASP A 165 21.97 31.15 -4.00
N GLN A 166 21.24 30.25 -4.71
CA GLN A 166 21.14 30.33 -6.16
C GLN A 166 19.76 29.88 -6.70
N ILE A 167 19.42 30.43 -7.86
CA ILE A 167 18.28 29.93 -8.63
C ILE A 167 18.67 28.55 -9.22
N GLU A 168 17.89 27.56 -8.93
CA GLU A 168 18.06 26.22 -9.48
C GLU A 168 16.70 25.62 -9.82
N GLY A 169 16.68 24.73 -10.81
CA GLY A 169 15.44 24.08 -11.16
C GLY A 169 15.63 22.94 -12.15
N TYR A 170 14.54 22.27 -12.42
CA TYR A 170 14.47 21.23 -13.42
C TYR A 170 13.10 21.18 -14.08
N GLY A 171 13.07 20.70 -15.30
CA GLY A 171 11.86 20.32 -16.03
C GLY A 171 12.04 18.92 -16.61
N GLN A 172 11.04 18.09 -16.49
CA GLN A 172 11.02 16.75 -17.07
C GLN A 172 9.71 16.52 -17.81
N ALA A 173 9.79 15.96 -19.02
CA ALA A 173 8.63 15.58 -19.81
C ALA A 173 8.83 14.17 -20.38
N THR A 174 7.88 13.29 -20.15
CA THR A 174 7.86 11.90 -20.63
C THR A 174 6.59 11.64 -21.43
N ALA A 175 6.71 10.90 -22.52
CA ALA A 175 5.59 10.36 -23.28
C ALA A 175 5.81 8.90 -23.64
N THR A 176 4.73 8.11 -23.69
CA THR A 176 4.80 6.68 -24.03
C THR A 176 3.88 6.31 -25.19
N ASP A 177 4.22 5.22 -25.90
CA ASP A 177 3.46 4.66 -27.02
C ASP A 177 2.04 4.22 -26.64
N ARG A 178 1.78 4.04 -25.35
CA ARG A 178 0.48 3.64 -24.80
C ARG A 178 -0.37 4.81 -24.33
N GLY A 179 0.03 6.04 -24.63
CA GLY A 179 -0.68 7.27 -24.27
C GLY A 179 -0.46 7.70 -22.81
N GLY A 180 0.61 7.21 -22.19
CA GLY A 180 1.10 7.72 -20.92
C GLY A 180 1.89 9.02 -21.11
N TYR A 181 1.81 9.91 -20.13
CA TYR A 181 2.61 11.12 -20.05
C TYR A 181 2.93 11.46 -18.59
N ASN A 182 4.08 12.10 -18.38
CA ASN A 182 4.47 12.65 -17.10
C ASN A 182 5.21 13.96 -17.33
N VAL A 183 4.73 15.06 -16.76
CA VAL A 183 5.37 16.38 -16.86
C VAL A 183 5.56 16.90 -15.46
N GLN A 184 6.81 17.24 -15.14
CA GLN A 184 7.22 17.75 -13.83
C GLN A 184 8.04 19.02 -14.01
N LEU A 185 7.90 19.93 -13.05
CA LEU A 185 8.68 21.15 -12.96
C LEU A 185 8.98 21.44 -11.49
N GLY A 186 10.18 21.87 -11.19
CA GLY A 186 10.56 22.36 -9.87
C GLY A 186 11.60 23.48 -9.98
N THR A 187 11.39 24.59 -9.25
CA THR A 187 12.34 25.69 -9.24
C THR A 187 12.46 26.33 -7.87
N THR A 188 13.67 26.72 -7.49
CA THR A 188 13.99 27.49 -6.29
C THR A 188 14.28 28.95 -6.69
N LEU A 189 13.70 29.87 -5.95
CA LEU A 189 13.82 31.30 -6.12
C LEU A 189 14.28 31.93 -4.79
N PRO A 190 15.58 32.09 -4.55
CA PRO A 190 16.08 32.86 -3.40
C PRO A 190 15.74 34.32 -3.58
N PHE A 191 15.11 34.95 -2.60
CA PHE A 191 14.86 36.38 -2.57
C PHE A 191 16.01 37.11 -1.90
N ASN A 192 16.63 36.50 -0.90
CA ASN A 192 17.81 36.93 -0.19
C ASN A 192 18.39 35.76 0.63
N GLU A 193 19.47 35.98 1.36
CA GLU A 193 20.15 34.99 2.21
C GLU A 193 19.22 34.32 3.27
N ASN A 194 18.13 35.00 3.61
CA ASN A 194 17.21 34.59 4.67
C ASN A 194 15.86 34.09 4.16
N LEU A 195 15.52 34.34 2.91
CA LEU A 195 14.21 34.00 2.37
C LEU A 195 14.31 33.38 0.98
N SER A 196 13.76 32.18 0.82
CA SER A 196 13.75 31.45 -0.44
C SER A 196 12.43 30.71 -0.65
N LEU A 197 12.00 30.59 -1.88
CA LEU A 197 10.77 29.92 -2.30
C LEU A 197 11.08 28.79 -3.27
N ARG A 198 10.54 27.61 -3.03
CA ARG A 198 10.53 26.53 -4.03
C ARG A 198 9.10 26.23 -4.47
N VAL A 199 8.90 26.18 -5.77
CA VAL A 199 7.62 25.81 -6.38
C VAL A 199 7.85 24.57 -7.24
N ALA A 200 6.99 23.57 -7.09
CA ALA A 200 7.03 22.35 -7.90
C ALA A 200 5.62 21.92 -8.32
N GLY A 201 5.54 21.29 -9.49
CA GLY A 201 4.27 20.82 -10.04
C GLY A 201 4.41 19.54 -10.84
N LEU A 202 3.31 18.78 -10.91
CA LEU A 202 3.20 17.52 -11.63
C LEU A 202 1.86 17.43 -12.35
N VAL A 203 1.90 16.93 -13.58
CA VAL A 203 0.75 16.38 -14.29
C VAL A 203 1.15 15.03 -14.87
N ASP A 204 0.48 13.97 -14.41
CA ASP A 204 0.72 12.58 -14.81
C ASP A 204 -0.54 11.95 -15.37
N GLY A 205 -0.40 11.05 -16.32
CA GLY A 205 -1.48 10.24 -16.86
C GLY A 205 -0.96 8.95 -17.47
N ASN A 206 -1.58 7.81 -17.11
CA ASN A 206 -1.14 6.52 -17.62
C ASN A 206 -2.29 5.48 -17.64
N ARG A 207 -2.04 4.37 -18.34
CA ARG A 207 -2.97 3.21 -18.39
C ARG A 207 -2.71 2.25 -17.24
N ILE A 208 -2.89 2.66 -16.02
CA ILE A 208 -2.65 1.96 -14.74
C ILE A 208 -2.27 0.46 -14.86
N ASN A 209 -3.22 -0.40 -15.26
CA ASN A 209 -3.04 -1.87 -15.41
C ASN A 209 -3.25 -2.36 -16.84
N HIS A 210 -3.42 -1.47 -17.83
CA HIS A 210 -3.67 -1.73 -19.23
C HIS A 210 -4.94 -2.53 -19.57
N VAL A 211 -5.81 -2.81 -18.62
CA VAL A 211 -7.02 -3.60 -18.79
C VAL A 211 -8.01 -2.87 -19.70
N TYR A 212 -8.52 -3.60 -20.70
CA TYR A 212 -9.62 -3.21 -21.56
C TYR A 212 -10.91 -3.82 -21.05
N ASN A 213 -11.90 -3.00 -20.83
CA ASN A 213 -13.23 -3.45 -20.40
C ASN A 213 -14.12 -3.69 -21.64
N ILE A 214 -14.50 -4.94 -21.84
CA ILE A 214 -15.25 -5.39 -23.02
C ILE A 214 -16.64 -4.74 -23.09
N PRO A 215 -17.51 -4.83 -22.05
CA PRO A 215 -18.86 -4.27 -22.12
C PRO A 215 -18.88 -2.75 -22.30
N ARG A 216 -17.88 -2.03 -21.81
CA ARG A 216 -17.87 -0.56 -21.81
C ARG A 216 -17.04 0.05 -22.94
N ASP A 217 -16.31 -0.74 -23.72
CA ASP A 217 -15.35 -0.27 -24.75
C ASP A 217 -14.40 0.81 -24.20
N LYS A 218 -13.78 0.55 -23.02
CA LYS A 218 -12.89 1.50 -22.34
C LYS A 218 -11.68 0.80 -21.76
N ARG A 219 -10.58 1.54 -21.66
CA ARG A 219 -9.38 1.09 -20.94
C ARG A 219 -9.27 1.75 -19.59
N SER A 220 -8.63 1.03 -18.67
CA SER A 220 -8.18 1.63 -17.42
C SER A 220 -7.28 2.83 -17.67
N TYR A 221 -7.48 3.88 -16.91
CA TYR A 221 -6.70 5.12 -17.03
C TYR A 221 -6.68 5.89 -15.71
N GLY A 222 -5.51 6.40 -15.33
CA GLY A 222 -5.31 7.24 -14.15
C GLY A 222 -4.69 8.58 -14.52
N GLN A 223 -5.02 9.59 -13.72
CA GLN A 223 -4.43 10.92 -13.82
C GLN A 223 -4.10 11.44 -12.42
N THR A 224 -2.94 12.06 -12.28
CA THR A 224 -2.53 12.76 -11.06
C THR A 224 -2.12 14.18 -11.40
N GLN A 225 -2.59 15.13 -10.61
CA GLN A 225 -2.17 16.53 -10.66
C GLN A 225 -1.76 16.96 -9.26
N SER A 226 -0.64 17.63 -9.14
CA SER A 226 -0.16 18.11 -7.85
C SER A 226 0.63 19.40 -8.00
N ALA A 227 0.53 20.24 -7.00
CA ALA A 227 1.35 21.43 -6.85
C ALA A 227 1.85 21.53 -5.42
N ARG A 228 3.11 21.94 -5.25
CA ARG A 228 3.74 22.15 -3.95
C ARG A 228 4.49 23.46 -3.93
N VAL A 229 4.33 24.20 -2.83
CA VAL A 229 5.07 25.42 -2.54
C VAL A 229 5.74 25.26 -1.18
N THR A 230 7.04 25.54 -1.12
CA THR A 230 7.83 25.50 0.12
C THR A 230 8.52 26.83 0.30
N LEU A 231 8.21 27.52 1.40
CA LEU A 231 8.90 28.73 1.83
C LEU A 231 10.00 28.34 2.82
N GLY A 232 11.24 28.66 2.51
CA GLY A 232 12.38 28.59 3.41
C GLY A 232 12.64 29.96 4.02
N TRP A 233 12.77 30.02 5.35
CA TRP A 233 13.00 31.26 6.07
C TRP A 233 14.02 31.08 7.20
N ARG A 234 15.04 31.92 7.21
CA ARG A 234 16.09 32.02 8.22
C ARG A 234 15.98 33.37 8.93
N PRO A 235 15.06 33.53 9.89
CA PRO A 235 14.89 34.83 10.57
C PRO A 235 16.12 35.26 11.38
N THR A 236 16.92 34.29 11.81
CA THR A 236 18.21 34.50 12.49
C THR A 236 19.21 33.45 11.99
N GLU A 237 20.50 33.64 12.24
CA GLU A 237 21.56 32.72 11.80
C GLU A 237 21.38 31.29 12.36
N ASN A 238 20.75 31.16 13.53
CA ASN A 238 20.59 29.90 14.21
C ASN A 238 19.17 29.27 14.07
N LEU A 239 18.23 29.92 13.36
CA LEU A 239 16.88 29.37 13.13
C LEU A 239 16.62 29.20 11.65
N THR A 240 16.37 27.96 11.24
CA THR A 240 15.93 27.63 9.87
C THR A 240 14.53 27.04 9.89
N THR A 241 13.63 27.57 9.06
CA THR A 241 12.23 27.12 8.99
C THR A 241 11.83 26.80 7.54
N TYR A 242 10.95 25.81 7.38
CA TYR A 242 10.36 25.45 6.10
C TYR A 242 8.85 25.29 6.28
N LEU A 243 8.08 26.12 5.57
CA LEU A 243 6.63 25.97 5.50
C LEU A 243 6.24 25.45 4.12
N THR A 244 5.64 24.26 4.08
CA THR A 244 5.24 23.59 2.84
C THR A 244 3.72 23.48 2.78
N TYR A 245 3.14 23.83 1.63
CA TYR A 245 1.77 23.48 1.25
C TYR A 245 1.80 22.63 0.00
N GLN A 246 1.06 21.50 0.01
CA GLN A 246 0.88 20.64 -1.16
C GLN A 246 -0.60 20.35 -1.38
N TYR A 247 -1.02 20.48 -2.63
CA TYR A 247 -2.28 19.96 -3.14
C TYR A 247 -1.99 18.79 -4.08
N LEU A 248 -2.77 17.71 -3.95
CA LEU A 248 -2.72 16.56 -4.84
C LEU A 248 -4.13 16.09 -5.14
N GLN A 249 -4.41 15.82 -6.42
CA GLN A 249 -5.61 15.10 -6.86
C GLN A 249 -5.20 13.95 -7.79
N ALA A 250 -5.62 12.74 -7.43
CA ALA A 250 -5.54 11.56 -8.28
C ALA A 250 -6.94 11.07 -8.63
N ASP A 251 -7.18 10.77 -9.90
CA ASP A 251 -8.48 10.28 -10.43
C ASP A 251 -8.21 9.06 -11.31
N ASN A 252 -8.58 7.88 -10.82
CA ASN A 252 -8.30 6.59 -11.43
C ASN A 252 -9.58 5.89 -11.83
N ASN A 253 -9.69 5.47 -13.09
CA ASN A 253 -10.68 4.52 -13.57
C ASN A 253 -9.95 3.20 -13.84
N GLN A 254 -10.17 2.21 -12.99
CA GLN A 254 -9.49 0.92 -13.06
C GLN A 254 -10.53 -0.18 -13.20
N TYR A 255 -10.33 -1.07 -14.16
CA TYR A 255 -11.14 -2.27 -14.32
C TYR A 255 -10.39 -3.47 -13.77
N THR A 256 -11.14 -4.39 -13.14
CA THR A 256 -10.59 -5.65 -12.65
C THR A 256 -10.35 -6.58 -13.82
N GLN A 257 -9.16 -7.14 -13.94
CA GLN A 257 -8.85 -8.11 -14.99
C GLN A 257 -9.48 -9.46 -14.66
N SER A 258 -10.20 -10.03 -15.63
CA SER A 258 -10.87 -11.33 -15.54
C SER A 258 -10.02 -12.42 -16.18
N PHE A 259 -9.98 -13.61 -15.55
CA PHE A 259 -9.27 -14.80 -16.00
C PHE A 259 -10.12 -16.04 -15.76
N GLY A 260 -10.49 -16.77 -16.81
CA GLY A 260 -11.29 -17.99 -16.71
C GLY A 260 -12.20 -18.24 -17.91
N PRO A 261 -13.02 -19.29 -17.88
CA PRO A 261 -13.89 -19.69 -18.98
C PRO A 261 -15.13 -18.80 -19.15
N GLY A 262 -15.58 -18.08 -18.10
CA GLY A 262 -16.76 -17.23 -18.19
C GLY A 262 -18.07 -18.03 -18.25
N ASN A 263 -18.40 -18.73 -17.19
CA ASN A 263 -19.62 -19.55 -17.11
C ASN A 263 -20.59 -18.97 -16.10
N THR A 264 -21.75 -18.55 -16.54
CA THR A 264 -22.90 -18.35 -15.65
C THR A 264 -24.18 -18.81 -16.34
N PRO A 265 -25.07 -19.52 -15.65
CA PRO A 265 -26.36 -19.89 -16.17
C PRO A 265 -27.44 -18.82 -15.93
N PHE A 266 -27.08 -17.63 -15.40
CA PHE A 266 -28.06 -16.65 -14.95
C PHE A 266 -27.90 -15.28 -15.64
N SER A 267 -29.02 -14.57 -15.74
CA SER A 267 -29.08 -13.18 -16.22
C SER A 267 -29.99 -12.37 -15.29
N ALA A 268 -29.63 -11.15 -15.02
CA ALA A 268 -30.47 -10.20 -14.29
C ALA A 268 -31.62 -9.63 -15.14
N VAL A 269 -31.56 -9.83 -16.47
CA VAL A 269 -32.64 -9.41 -17.36
C VAL A 269 -33.80 -10.37 -17.23
N PRO A 270 -35.02 -9.93 -16.86
CA PRO A 270 -36.18 -10.78 -16.78
C PRO A 270 -36.44 -11.47 -18.10
N VAL A 271 -36.51 -12.80 -18.14
CA VAL A 271 -36.99 -13.51 -19.35
C VAL A 271 -38.49 -13.20 -19.50
N ALA A 272 -38.88 -12.70 -20.65
CA ALA A 272 -40.17 -12.05 -20.92
C ALA A 272 -41.42 -12.92 -20.69
N THR A 273 -41.32 -14.16 -20.29
CA THR A 273 -42.42 -15.13 -20.22
C THR A 273 -43.04 -15.34 -18.84
N LEU A 274 -42.39 -14.90 -17.76
CA LEU A 274 -42.92 -14.98 -16.39
C LEU A 274 -42.58 -13.67 -15.66
N ALA A 275 -43.54 -12.74 -15.69
CA ALA A 275 -43.36 -11.41 -15.12
C ALA A 275 -42.77 -11.44 -13.69
N GLY A 276 -41.51 -11.05 -13.57
CA GLY A 276 -40.84 -10.87 -12.29
C GLY A 276 -40.12 -12.10 -11.70
N ILE A 277 -40.12 -13.25 -12.37
CA ILE A 277 -39.39 -14.45 -11.89
C ILE A 277 -38.06 -14.55 -12.62
N PHE A 278 -36.99 -14.64 -11.85
CA PHE A 278 -35.65 -14.86 -12.37
C PHE A 278 -35.47 -16.34 -12.75
N ILE A 279 -35.47 -16.62 -14.05
CA ILE A 279 -35.26 -17.96 -14.58
C ILE A 279 -33.83 -18.08 -15.05
N PRO A 280 -33.09 -19.13 -14.61
CA PRO A 280 -31.76 -19.36 -15.15
C PRO A 280 -31.76 -19.47 -16.65
N ASP A 281 -30.97 -18.65 -17.34
CA ASP A 281 -30.71 -18.75 -18.76
C ASP A 281 -29.36 -19.41 -18.99
N THR A 282 -29.40 -20.71 -19.32
CA THR A 282 -28.17 -21.49 -19.54
C THR A 282 -27.39 -21.04 -20.79
N THR A 283 -27.95 -20.16 -21.61
CA THR A 283 -27.29 -19.61 -22.78
C THR A 283 -26.52 -18.33 -22.48
N VAL A 284 -26.84 -17.64 -21.38
CA VAL A 284 -26.17 -16.40 -20.97
C VAL A 284 -24.87 -16.76 -20.24
N ARG A 285 -23.81 -16.06 -20.58
CA ARG A 285 -22.49 -16.22 -19.95
C ARG A 285 -22.01 -14.89 -19.38
N SER A 286 -21.18 -14.96 -18.33
CA SER A 286 -20.51 -13.80 -17.76
C SER A 286 -19.65 -13.05 -18.80
N GLY A 287 -19.20 -13.74 -19.82
CA GLY A 287 -18.42 -13.21 -20.94
C GLY A 287 -17.64 -14.30 -21.68
N PRO A 288 -16.72 -13.91 -22.59
CA PRO A 288 -15.91 -14.86 -23.37
C PRO A 288 -14.82 -15.49 -22.52
N PRO A 289 -14.32 -16.69 -22.86
CA PRO A 289 -13.12 -17.23 -22.22
C PRO A 289 -11.96 -16.25 -22.28
N LEU A 290 -11.33 -15.96 -21.15
CA LEU A 290 -10.24 -14.98 -21.02
C LEU A 290 -9.00 -15.60 -20.41
N SER A 291 -7.86 -15.37 -21.06
CA SER A 291 -6.54 -15.67 -20.53
C SER A 291 -5.96 -14.48 -19.76
N ALA A 292 -4.99 -14.73 -18.93
CA ALA A 292 -4.26 -13.66 -18.22
C ALA A 292 -3.52 -12.69 -19.17
N THR A 293 -3.26 -13.10 -20.42
CA THR A 293 -2.54 -12.28 -21.41
C THR A 293 -3.44 -11.35 -22.21
N ASP A 294 -4.76 -11.43 -22.04
CA ASP A 294 -5.72 -10.61 -22.78
C ASP A 294 -5.88 -9.21 -22.21
N TYR A 295 -5.54 -9.02 -20.95
CA TYR A 295 -5.73 -7.75 -20.23
C TYR A 295 -7.15 -7.24 -20.38
N ALA A 296 -8.12 -8.10 -20.16
CA ALA A 296 -9.52 -7.82 -20.39
C ALA A 296 -10.35 -7.93 -19.11
N SER A 297 -11.44 -7.18 -19.06
CA SER A 297 -12.44 -7.17 -18.00
C SER A 297 -13.82 -7.33 -18.60
N VAL A 298 -14.67 -8.09 -17.90
CA VAL A 298 -16.09 -8.26 -18.23
C VAL A 298 -17.01 -7.45 -17.33
N GLN A 299 -16.47 -6.66 -16.41
CA GLN A 299 -17.22 -5.85 -15.46
C GLN A 299 -18.15 -4.86 -16.17
N GLU A 300 -19.45 -4.92 -15.92
CA GLU A 300 -20.44 -4.05 -16.55
C GLU A 300 -20.49 -2.66 -15.94
N GLY A 301 -20.32 -2.56 -14.64
CA GLY A 301 -20.16 -1.30 -13.93
C GLY A 301 -18.77 -0.69 -14.09
N GLY A 302 -18.56 0.44 -13.49
CA GLY A 302 -17.27 1.13 -13.46
C GLY A 302 -16.54 0.91 -12.14
N PHE A 303 -15.23 1.19 -12.16
CA PHE A 303 -14.46 1.35 -10.94
C PHE A 303 -13.68 2.66 -11.00
N ARG A 304 -14.09 3.64 -10.22
CA ARG A 304 -13.45 4.95 -10.14
C ARG A 304 -13.04 5.27 -8.73
N THR A 305 -11.78 5.61 -8.56
CA THR A 305 -11.23 6.13 -7.29
C THR A 305 -10.76 7.56 -7.49
N ARG A 306 -11.18 8.46 -6.61
CA ARG A 306 -10.70 9.84 -6.56
C ARG A 306 -10.11 10.11 -5.20
N ASN A 307 -8.85 10.53 -5.18
CA ASN A 307 -8.16 10.99 -3.98
C ASN A 307 -7.84 12.49 -4.10
N ARG A 308 -8.15 13.26 -3.06
CA ARG A 308 -7.76 14.67 -2.93
C ARG A 308 -7.10 14.86 -1.60
N THR A 309 -5.89 15.41 -1.62
CA THR A 309 -5.10 15.64 -0.41
C THR A 309 -4.61 17.07 -0.35
N HIS A 310 -4.74 17.68 0.83
CA HIS A 310 -4.13 18.93 1.22
C HIS A 310 -3.20 18.64 2.38
N LEU A 311 -1.94 19.04 2.26
CA LEU A 311 -0.92 18.89 3.28
C LEU A 311 -0.30 20.25 3.58
N ILE A 312 -0.33 20.66 4.84
CA ILE A 312 0.45 21.77 5.36
C ILE A 312 1.49 21.19 6.30
N ASN A 313 2.75 21.53 6.14
CA ASN A 313 3.84 21.07 6.98
C ASN A 313 4.74 22.24 7.36
N LEU A 314 5.05 22.35 8.65
CA LEU A 314 6.06 23.27 9.19
C LEU A 314 7.18 22.46 9.81
N ALA A 315 8.40 22.68 9.37
CA ALA A 315 9.62 22.19 9.98
C ALA A 315 10.48 23.38 10.44
N ALA A 316 11.02 23.33 11.64
CA ALA A 316 11.87 24.37 12.21
C ALA A 316 12.98 23.74 13.02
N ASP A 317 14.22 24.20 12.78
CA ASP A 317 15.41 23.78 13.51
C ASP A 317 16.08 25.02 14.10
N LEU A 318 16.20 25.05 15.44
CA LEU A 318 16.86 26.10 16.20
C LEU A 318 18.16 25.54 16.80
N ASP A 319 19.27 26.03 16.34
CA ASP A 319 20.60 25.72 16.89
C ASP A 319 20.85 26.57 18.15
N LEU A 320 21.02 25.89 19.27
CA LEU A 320 21.36 26.51 20.57
C LEU A 320 22.86 26.44 20.89
N GLY A 321 23.68 26.00 19.94
CA GLY A 321 25.12 25.77 20.05
C GLY A 321 25.43 24.40 20.65
N TRP A 322 24.98 24.11 21.86
CA TRP A 322 25.19 22.81 22.56
C TRP A 322 24.14 21.76 22.20
N SER A 323 23.04 22.18 21.63
CA SER A 323 21.93 21.31 21.22
C SER A 323 21.11 21.93 20.08
N THR A 324 20.37 21.11 19.34
CA THR A 324 19.41 21.55 18.33
C THR A 324 17.99 21.24 18.82
N LEU A 325 17.11 22.23 18.82
CA LEU A 325 15.69 22.10 19.05
C LEU A 325 14.98 22.03 17.70
N SER A 326 14.40 20.87 17.38
CA SER A 326 13.66 20.64 16.14
C SER A 326 12.18 20.55 16.41
N PHE A 327 11.36 21.20 15.58
CA PHE A 327 9.92 21.08 15.55
C PHE A 327 9.44 20.63 14.16
N VAL A 328 8.55 19.65 14.09
CA VAL A 328 7.84 19.25 12.88
C VAL A 328 6.36 19.18 13.19
N GLY A 329 5.56 20.00 12.50
CA GLY A 329 4.10 19.99 12.63
C GLY A 329 3.43 19.85 11.28
N ALA A 330 2.27 19.17 11.25
CA ALA A 330 1.50 19.03 10.03
C ALA A 330 0.01 18.96 10.26
N HIS A 331 -0.73 19.48 9.29
CA HIS A 331 -2.14 19.25 9.08
C HIS A 331 -2.36 18.60 7.72
N GLN A 332 -2.95 17.40 7.70
CA GLN A 332 -3.32 16.70 6.47
C GLN A 332 -4.85 16.52 6.43
N TYR A 333 -5.43 16.91 5.32
CA TYR A 333 -6.79 16.55 4.95
C TYR A 333 -6.78 15.75 3.65
N SER A 334 -7.33 14.55 3.68
CA SER A 334 -7.49 13.71 2.49
C SER A 334 -8.95 13.27 2.38
N LYS A 335 -9.44 13.19 1.14
CA LYS A 335 -10.76 12.62 0.83
C LYS A 335 -10.60 11.59 -0.28
N LEU A 336 -10.69 10.32 0.10
CA LEU A 336 -10.73 9.20 -0.83
C LEU A 336 -12.20 8.86 -1.12
N GLN A 337 -12.58 8.82 -2.38
CA GLN A 337 -13.90 8.41 -2.84
C GLN A 337 -13.75 7.30 -3.87
N THR A 338 -14.43 6.18 -3.64
CA THR A 338 -14.45 5.04 -4.53
C THR A 338 -15.89 4.74 -4.95
N ASN A 339 -16.15 4.74 -6.26
CA ASN A 339 -17.40 4.27 -6.84
C ASN A 339 -17.06 3.00 -7.63
N ARG A 340 -17.69 1.90 -7.31
CA ARG A 340 -17.41 0.62 -7.96
C ARG A 340 -18.64 -0.25 -8.09
N ASP A 341 -18.57 -1.13 -9.06
CA ASP A 341 -19.39 -2.30 -9.17
C ASP A 341 -18.74 -3.42 -8.35
N LEU A 342 -19.48 -4.04 -7.45
CA LEU A 342 -19.00 -5.15 -6.63
C LEU A 342 -19.03 -6.47 -7.41
N ASP A 343 -19.90 -6.60 -8.43
CA ASP A 343 -19.87 -7.71 -9.38
C ASP A 343 -18.75 -7.53 -10.41
N THR A 344 -17.52 -7.58 -9.93
CA THR A 344 -16.32 -7.26 -10.72
C THR A 344 -16.03 -8.25 -11.83
N THR A 345 -16.64 -9.42 -11.80
CA THR A 345 -16.43 -10.53 -12.75
C THR A 345 -17.68 -10.90 -13.51
N ASN A 346 -18.74 -10.07 -13.41
CA ASN A 346 -20.00 -10.27 -14.10
C ASN A 346 -20.64 -11.64 -13.78
N ALA A 347 -20.75 -11.94 -12.50
CA ALA A 347 -21.38 -13.18 -12.04
C ALA A 347 -22.89 -13.21 -12.37
N ILE A 348 -23.52 -12.01 -12.46
CA ILE A 348 -24.90 -11.84 -12.88
C ILE A 348 -24.93 -10.82 -14.02
N PRO A 349 -24.90 -11.26 -15.28
CA PRO A 349 -24.99 -10.39 -16.42
C PRO A 349 -26.25 -9.51 -16.41
N GLY A 350 -26.05 -8.21 -16.69
CA GLY A 350 -27.11 -7.20 -16.65
C GLY A 350 -27.33 -6.58 -15.25
N TYR A 351 -26.57 -6.98 -14.25
CA TYR A 351 -26.64 -6.44 -12.88
C TYR A 351 -25.38 -5.68 -12.51
N ILE A 352 -25.54 -4.44 -12.06
CA ILE A 352 -24.48 -3.62 -11.51
C ILE A 352 -24.72 -3.48 -10.00
N GLN A 353 -23.90 -4.13 -9.20
CA GLN A 353 -23.93 -4.00 -7.73
C GLN A 353 -23.17 -2.75 -7.30
N TYR A 354 -23.90 -1.68 -7.09
CA TYR A 354 -23.32 -0.37 -6.78
C TYR A 354 -22.70 -0.31 -5.38
N SER A 355 -21.52 0.28 -5.28
CA SER A 355 -20.89 0.63 -4.03
C SER A 355 -20.19 1.99 -4.14
N ASN A 356 -20.51 2.89 -3.21
CA ASN A 356 -19.83 4.17 -3.02
C ASN A 356 -19.20 4.19 -1.63
N VAL A 357 -17.91 4.39 -1.57
CA VAL A 357 -17.17 4.53 -0.31
C VAL A 357 -16.53 5.89 -0.27
N VAL A 358 -16.78 6.65 0.78
CA VAL A 358 -16.18 7.97 1.00
C VAL A 358 -15.44 7.96 2.33
N THR A 359 -14.14 8.18 2.27
CA THR A 359 -13.26 8.23 3.45
C THR A 359 -12.62 9.62 3.54
N PRO A 360 -13.23 10.59 4.23
CA PRO A 360 -12.57 11.80 4.64
C PRO A 360 -11.65 11.49 5.83
N TYR A 361 -10.46 12.07 5.80
CA TYR A 361 -9.42 11.75 6.75
C TYR A 361 -8.66 13.02 7.13
N LYS A 362 -8.62 13.35 8.41
CA LYS A 362 -7.88 14.48 8.97
C LYS A 362 -6.84 13.97 9.95
N VAL A 363 -5.61 14.43 9.79
CA VAL A 363 -4.52 14.13 10.71
C VAL A 363 -3.81 15.41 11.08
N ASP A 364 -3.72 15.65 12.38
CA ASP A 364 -2.88 16.67 12.98
C ASP A 364 -1.71 15.99 13.68
N THR A 365 -0.48 16.40 13.39
CA THR A 365 0.71 15.88 14.04
C THR A 365 1.61 17.01 14.51
N GLY A 366 2.30 16.77 15.61
CA GLY A 366 3.36 17.64 16.12
C GLY A 366 4.44 16.81 16.81
N GLU A 367 5.69 17.09 16.48
CA GLU A 367 6.86 16.48 17.10
C GLU A 367 7.84 17.58 17.53
N LEU A 368 8.29 17.54 18.78
CA LEU A 368 9.32 18.40 19.33
C LEU A 368 10.48 17.53 19.79
N ARG A 369 11.69 17.86 19.37
CA ARG A 369 12.91 17.13 19.70
C ARG A 369 13.98 18.09 20.16
N LEU A 370 14.72 17.71 21.21
CA LEU A 370 15.93 18.38 21.65
C LEU A 370 17.05 17.36 21.62
N GLN A 371 18.11 17.62 20.86
CA GLN A 371 19.24 16.72 20.66
C GLN A 371 20.57 17.45 20.88
N SER A 372 21.52 16.80 21.53
CA SER A 372 22.88 17.34 21.66
C SER A 372 23.57 17.43 20.29
N ASN A 373 24.39 18.47 20.10
CA ASN A 373 25.17 18.68 18.87
C ASN A 373 26.53 17.96 18.88
N ASN A 374 26.80 17.14 19.91
CA ASN A 374 28.09 16.44 20.04
C ASN A 374 28.21 15.34 18.96
N ASP A 375 29.21 15.47 18.10
CA ASP A 375 29.54 14.44 17.09
C ASP A 375 30.32 13.28 17.71
N GLU A 376 31.10 13.54 18.77
CA GLU A 376 31.87 12.55 19.53
C GLU A 376 31.57 12.63 21.03
N GLY A 377 31.90 11.56 21.76
CA GLY A 377 31.60 11.42 23.18
C GLY A 377 30.15 11.07 23.43
N LEU A 378 29.60 11.55 24.54
CA LEU A 378 28.23 11.29 24.95
C LEU A 378 27.27 12.29 24.34
N GLY A 379 26.37 11.80 23.48
CA GLY A 379 25.23 12.52 22.98
C GLY A 379 23.93 12.02 23.61
N TRP A 380 22.91 12.86 23.58
CA TRP A 380 21.58 12.53 24.08
C TRP A 380 20.49 13.17 23.22
N GLY A 381 19.29 12.66 23.35
CA GLY A 381 18.11 13.22 22.72
C GLY A 381 16.87 12.94 23.54
N VAL A 382 15.93 13.88 23.53
CA VAL A 382 14.59 13.72 24.09
C VAL A 382 13.57 14.22 23.08
N GLY A 383 12.39 13.59 23.05
CA GLY A 383 11.36 13.95 22.11
C GLY A 383 9.95 13.75 22.66
N ALA A 384 9.04 14.58 22.18
CA ALA A 384 7.61 14.48 22.43
C ALA A 384 6.88 14.48 21.09
N PHE A 385 5.94 13.56 20.90
CA PHE A 385 5.12 13.44 19.70
C PHE A 385 3.65 13.40 20.07
N TYR A 386 2.83 14.09 19.28
CA TYR A 386 1.38 14.02 19.36
C TYR A 386 0.78 13.85 17.95
N SER A 387 -0.23 13.00 17.84
CA SER A 387 -1.04 12.85 16.63
C SER A 387 -2.50 12.69 16.99
N ARG A 388 -3.36 13.33 16.19
CA ARG A 388 -4.81 13.15 16.24
C ARG A 388 -5.32 12.84 14.84
N GLN A 389 -5.96 11.70 14.69
CA GLN A 389 -6.59 11.25 13.46
C GLN A 389 -8.10 11.21 13.64
N THR A 390 -8.84 11.80 12.71
CA THR A 390 -10.31 11.82 12.73
C THR A 390 -10.88 11.70 11.32
N GLY A 391 -12.06 11.11 11.20
CA GLY A 391 -12.81 10.96 9.96
C GLY A 391 -13.98 10.02 10.15
N THR A 392 -14.84 9.89 9.16
CA THR A 392 -15.88 8.86 9.11
C THR A 392 -15.88 8.25 7.71
N THR A 393 -15.53 6.99 7.60
CA THR A 393 -15.73 6.26 6.35
C THR A 393 -17.21 5.93 6.23
N THR A 394 -17.85 6.44 5.17
CA THR A 394 -19.23 6.12 4.82
C THR A 394 -19.22 5.15 3.64
N VAL A 395 -19.85 4.00 3.81
CA VAL A 395 -20.12 3.02 2.77
C VAL A 395 -21.59 3.07 2.43
N ASN A 396 -21.90 3.25 1.16
CA ASN A 396 -23.28 3.17 0.62
C ASN A 396 -23.23 2.15 -0.51
N GLN A 397 -23.80 0.98 -0.30
CA GLN A 397 -23.73 -0.10 -1.27
C GLN A 397 -25.03 -0.89 -1.36
N ASP A 398 -25.30 -1.42 -2.54
CA ASP A 398 -26.39 -2.36 -2.73
C ASP A 398 -26.02 -3.71 -2.09
N ALA A 399 -26.88 -4.23 -1.27
CA ALA A 399 -26.74 -5.59 -0.74
C ALA A 399 -27.03 -6.61 -1.85
N SER A 400 -26.26 -7.70 -1.87
CA SER A 400 -26.47 -8.79 -2.85
C SER A 400 -27.63 -9.65 -2.40
N GLN A 401 -28.84 -9.25 -2.73
CA GLN A 401 -30.06 -9.96 -2.32
C GLN A 401 -30.83 -10.41 -3.56
N PHE A 402 -30.41 -11.54 -4.14
CA PHE A 402 -31.12 -12.20 -5.21
C PHE A 402 -31.84 -13.44 -4.71
N TRP A 403 -32.98 -13.71 -5.26
CA TRP A 403 -33.55 -15.04 -5.26
C TRP A 403 -33.99 -15.41 -6.66
N TYR A 404 -34.09 -16.68 -6.91
CA TYR A 404 -34.62 -17.19 -8.15
C TYR A 404 -35.63 -18.28 -7.87
N ALA A 405 -36.63 -18.40 -8.73
CA ALA A 405 -37.48 -19.58 -8.75
C ALA A 405 -36.65 -20.74 -9.31
N ALA A 406 -36.31 -21.71 -8.51
CA ALA A 406 -35.87 -22.98 -9.05
C ALA A 406 -37.02 -23.60 -9.83
N ALA A 407 -36.78 -24.68 -10.61
CA ALA A 407 -37.72 -25.31 -11.52
C ALA A 407 -39.17 -25.38 -11.00
N PRO A 408 -40.20 -25.42 -11.87
CA PRO A 408 -41.61 -25.51 -11.46
C PRO A 408 -41.83 -26.61 -10.41
N GLY A 409 -42.33 -26.25 -9.23
CA GLY A 409 -42.53 -27.16 -8.12
C GLY A 409 -41.51 -27.07 -6.98
N SER A 410 -40.46 -26.24 -7.11
CA SER A 410 -39.53 -25.98 -6.05
C SER A 410 -39.95 -24.76 -5.20
N PHE A 411 -39.54 -24.75 -3.98
CA PHE A 411 -39.82 -23.72 -2.99
C PHE A 411 -39.49 -22.32 -3.50
N ASN A 412 -40.48 -21.44 -3.50
CA ASN A 412 -40.35 -20.05 -3.92
C ASN A 412 -40.56 -19.17 -2.69
N PRO A 413 -39.49 -18.63 -2.06
CA PRO A 413 -39.64 -17.84 -0.87
C PRO A 413 -40.44 -16.56 -1.15
N VAL A 414 -41.56 -16.39 -0.48
CA VAL A 414 -42.32 -15.15 -0.47
C VAL A 414 -41.56 -14.11 0.38
N PRO A 415 -41.49 -12.82 0.00
CA PRO A 415 -40.79 -11.82 0.80
C PRO A 415 -41.12 -11.83 2.30
N GLY A 416 -42.37 -12.11 2.69
CA GLY A 416 -42.80 -12.24 4.07
C GLY A 416 -42.16 -13.40 4.83
N CYS A 417 -41.80 -14.48 4.15
CA CYS A 417 -41.15 -15.64 4.77
C CYS A 417 -39.68 -15.43 5.07
N ILE A 418 -39.03 -14.48 4.41
CA ILE A 418 -37.62 -14.14 4.64
C ILE A 418 -37.48 -13.20 5.84
N LEU A 419 -38.46 -12.36 6.02
CA LEU A 419 -38.52 -11.39 7.13
C LEU A 419 -39.19 -11.97 8.37
N ASP A 420 -40.02 -13.02 8.19
CA ASP A 420 -40.68 -13.77 9.23
C ASP A 420 -40.60 -15.29 8.93
N PRO A 421 -39.61 -16.00 9.48
CA PRO A 421 -39.42 -17.43 9.26
C PRO A 421 -40.57 -18.29 9.82
N THR A 422 -41.49 -17.70 10.62
CA THR A 422 -42.65 -18.41 11.15
C THR A 422 -43.87 -18.28 10.24
N ALA A 423 -43.81 -17.46 9.20
CA ALA A 423 -44.93 -17.34 8.25
C ALA A 423 -45.04 -18.58 7.38
N PRO A 424 -46.25 -19.09 7.10
CA PRO A 424 -46.43 -20.23 6.22
C PRO A 424 -45.99 -19.92 4.81
N CYS A 425 -44.87 -20.52 4.40
CA CYS A 425 -44.20 -20.31 3.10
C CYS A 425 -44.57 -21.34 2.04
N ASP A 426 -45.52 -22.16 2.25
CA ASP A 426 -45.89 -23.29 1.40
C ASP A 426 -46.95 -23.01 0.33
N THR A 427 -47.33 -21.73 0.19
CA THR A 427 -48.30 -21.38 -0.84
C THR A 427 -47.58 -21.13 -2.18
N LEU A 428 -47.79 -22.05 -3.09
CA LEU A 428 -47.57 -21.92 -4.54
C LEU A 428 -48.44 -20.79 -5.15
N THR A 429 -48.29 -19.58 -4.69
CA THR A 429 -49.00 -18.46 -5.33
C THR A 429 -48.15 -17.92 -6.46
N PRO A 430 -48.70 -17.82 -7.68
CA PRO A 430 -48.03 -17.19 -8.82
C PRO A 430 -48.02 -15.65 -8.65
N PHE A 431 -47.35 -15.15 -7.65
CA PHE A 431 -47.13 -13.69 -7.57
C PHE A 431 -45.85 -13.31 -8.29
N PRO A 432 -45.81 -12.18 -8.99
CA PRO A 432 -44.59 -11.61 -9.50
C PRO A 432 -43.73 -11.17 -8.31
N ILE A 433 -42.85 -12.03 -7.86
CA ILE A 433 -41.83 -11.71 -6.85
C ILE A 433 -40.72 -11.02 -7.59
N PRO A 434 -40.28 -9.83 -7.16
CA PRO A 434 -39.15 -9.18 -7.76
C PRO A 434 -37.91 -10.09 -7.66
N ASN A 435 -37.13 -10.18 -8.72
CA ASN A 435 -35.90 -10.99 -8.75
C ASN A 435 -34.87 -10.55 -7.74
N THR A 436 -35.01 -9.34 -7.22
CA THR A 436 -34.08 -8.71 -6.28
C THR A 436 -34.87 -7.99 -5.21
N LEU A 437 -34.37 -8.05 -4.00
CA LEU A 437 -34.72 -7.09 -2.96
C LEU A 437 -33.84 -5.85 -3.12
N ALA A 438 -34.46 -4.69 -3.23
CA ALA A 438 -33.75 -3.43 -3.27
C ALA A 438 -33.34 -3.02 -1.84
N ILE A 439 -32.30 -3.69 -1.33
CA ILE A 439 -31.72 -3.37 -0.02
C ILE A 439 -30.43 -2.62 -0.25
N ARG A 440 -30.31 -1.49 0.42
CA ARG A 440 -29.09 -0.69 0.47
C ARG A 440 -28.52 -0.70 1.87
N THR A 441 -27.25 -1.00 1.98
CA THR A 441 -26.50 -0.98 3.22
C THR A 441 -25.76 0.34 3.33
N LEU A 442 -26.03 1.06 4.41
CA LEU A 442 -25.28 2.25 4.82
C LEU A 442 -24.43 1.88 6.02
N VAL A 443 -23.12 2.05 5.92
CA VAL A 443 -22.20 1.76 7.02
C VAL A 443 -21.37 3.00 7.29
N ASP A 444 -21.43 3.51 8.52
CA ASP A 444 -20.57 4.58 9.00
C ASP A 444 -19.53 4.03 9.98
N VAL A 445 -18.25 4.24 9.64
CA VAL A 445 -17.12 3.83 10.47
C VAL A 445 -16.35 5.09 10.90
N PRO A 446 -16.71 5.71 12.03
CA PRO A 446 -15.99 6.85 12.57
C PRO A 446 -14.62 6.40 13.10
N VAL A 447 -13.58 7.16 12.73
CA VAL A 447 -12.21 6.98 13.21
C VAL A 447 -11.87 8.13 14.16
N ASN A 448 -11.38 7.80 15.35
CA ASN A 448 -10.84 8.77 16.30
C ASN A 448 -9.69 8.13 17.08
N VAL A 449 -8.49 8.44 16.62
CA VAL A 449 -7.26 7.94 17.22
C VAL A 449 -6.43 9.10 17.72
N LYS A 450 -5.96 9.03 18.96
CA LYS A 450 -5.05 9.99 19.59
C LYS A 450 -3.82 9.25 20.07
N THR A 451 -2.65 9.70 19.66
CA THR A 451 -1.35 9.14 20.07
C THR A 451 -0.50 10.24 20.68
N ALA A 452 -0.02 10.01 21.88
CA ALA A 452 1.00 10.85 22.50
C ALA A 452 2.18 9.95 22.88
N SER A 453 3.41 10.37 22.60
CA SER A 453 4.58 9.61 23.01
C SER A 453 5.74 10.49 23.44
N PHE A 454 6.55 9.95 24.35
CA PHE A 454 7.77 10.55 24.86
C PHE A 454 8.92 9.58 24.61
N SER A 455 10.04 10.10 24.12
CA SER A 455 11.24 9.31 23.83
C SER A 455 12.47 9.92 24.44
N ALA A 456 13.42 9.07 24.81
CA ALA A 456 14.75 9.46 25.23
C ALA A 456 15.77 8.47 24.67
N ASN A 457 16.88 8.97 24.17
CA ASN A 457 17.99 8.17 23.67
C ASN A 457 19.33 8.72 24.15
N LEU A 458 20.27 7.81 24.27
CA LEU A 458 21.67 8.09 24.55
C LEU A 458 22.52 7.52 23.41
N ARG A 459 23.58 8.23 23.07
CA ARG A 459 24.56 7.82 22.08
C ARG A 459 25.95 8.07 22.63
N TYR A 460 26.85 7.11 22.45
CA TYR A 460 28.28 7.29 22.68
C TYR A 460 29.01 7.01 21.36
N LYS A 461 29.89 7.92 20.95
CA LYS A 461 30.77 7.74 19.80
C LYS A 461 32.20 8.10 20.18
N GLY A 462 33.13 7.16 20.01
CA GLY A 462 34.55 7.38 20.28
C GLY A 462 35.37 6.11 20.10
N GLY A 463 36.62 6.25 19.65
CA GLY A 463 37.53 5.12 19.45
C GLY A 463 37.05 4.10 18.41
N GLY A 464 36.34 4.55 17.38
CA GLY A 464 35.72 3.69 16.36
C GLY A 464 34.42 2.98 16.80
N LEU A 465 34.01 3.15 18.08
CA LEU A 465 32.78 2.58 18.62
C LEU A 465 31.67 3.61 18.65
N THR A 466 30.49 3.23 18.12
CA THR A 466 29.24 3.97 18.34
C THR A 466 28.23 3.04 19.00
N VAL A 467 27.69 3.45 20.13
CA VAL A 467 26.61 2.75 20.85
C VAL A 467 25.44 3.72 20.95
N GLU A 468 24.26 3.33 20.48
CA GLU A 468 23.05 4.13 20.61
C GLU A 468 21.91 3.26 21.15
N GLY A 469 21.20 3.76 22.15
CA GLY A 469 20.05 3.09 22.70
C GLY A 469 19.04 4.08 23.24
N GLY A 470 17.77 3.65 23.27
CA GLY A 470 16.73 4.51 23.78
C GLY A 470 15.40 3.81 23.93
N LEU A 471 14.48 4.52 24.55
CA LEU A 471 13.14 4.06 24.88
C LEU A 471 12.12 5.11 24.47
N ARG A 472 10.93 4.64 24.10
CA ARG A 472 9.73 5.45 23.83
C ARG A 472 8.55 4.88 24.59
N TYR A 473 7.90 5.71 25.35
CA TYR A 473 6.62 5.41 25.98
C TYR A 473 5.50 6.07 25.20
N THR A 474 4.52 5.29 24.78
CA THR A 474 3.39 5.77 23.97
C THR A 474 2.08 5.57 24.72
N ILE A 475 1.18 6.53 24.62
CA ILE A 475 -0.21 6.43 25.05
C ILE A 475 -1.07 6.59 23.80
N ARG A 476 -1.73 5.52 23.36
CA ARG A 476 -2.61 5.52 22.20
C ARG A 476 -4.04 5.23 22.64
N LYS A 477 -4.94 6.14 22.32
CA LYS A 477 -6.38 6.00 22.57
C LYS A 477 -7.11 5.90 21.25
N GLN A 478 -7.94 4.88 21.12
CA GLN A 478 -8.74 4.63 19.92
C GLN A 478 -10.19 4.43 20.30
N VAL A 479 -11.07 4.90 19.42
CA VAL A 479 -12.51 4.61 19.46
C VAL A 479 -12.86 3.86 18.20
N ASP A 480 -13.35 2.65 18.35
CA ASP A 480 -13.83 1.77 17.28
C ASP A 480 -15.38 1.79 17.30
N SER A 481 -15.97 2.03 16.17
CA SER A 481 -17.45 2.07 16.03
C SER A 481 -17.78 1.71 14.58
N THR A 482 -18.86 0.97 14.40
CA THR A 482 -19.40 0.64 13.08
C THR A 482 -20.91 0.69 13.17
N ILE A 483 -21.51 1.65 12.52
CA ILE A 483 -22.96 1.89 12.54
C ILE A 483 -23.53 1.39 11.23
N LEU A 484 -24.40 0.38 11.30
CA LEU A 484 -25.09 -0.23 10.17
C LEU A 484 -26.52 0.30 10.08
N THR A 485 -26.99 0.61 8.87
CA THR A 485 -28.38 0.96 8.57
C THR A 485 -28.78 0.25 7.28
N LEU A 486 -29.94 -0.39 7.26
CA LEU A 486 -30.54 -0.95 6.05
C LEU A 486 -31.66 -0.03 5.57
N VAL A 487 -31.73 0.19 4.24
CA VAL A 487 -32.72 1.05 3.59
C VAL A 487 -33.24 0.35 2.33
N GLY A 488 -34.54 0.39 2.10
CA GLY A 488 -35.17 -0.17 0.91
C GLY A 488 -36.31 -1.12 1.27
N ASP A 489 -36.36 -2.29 0.66
CA ASP A 489 -37.38 -3.30 0.94
C ASP A 489 -37.27 -3.87 2.36
N VAL A 490 -36.06 -3.83 2.93
CA VAL A 490 -35.81 -4.06 4.35
C VAL A 490 -35.21 -2.80 4.94
N ASN A 491 -35.78 -2.35 6.04
CA ASN A 491 -35.33 -1.15 6.75
C ASN A 491 -34.97 -1.50 8.20
N SER A 492 -33.76 -1.09 8.61
CA SER A 492 -33.37 -1.05 10.01
C SER A 492 -32.92 0.36 10.36
N GLY A 493 -33.15 0.78 11.61
CA GLY A 493 -32.54 2.00 12.13
C GLY A 493 -31.01 1.85 12.23
N PRO A 494 -30.28 2.95 12.53
CA PRO A 494 -28.84 2.86 12.76
C PRO A 494 -28.54 1.98 13.97
N GLU A 495 -27.76 0.93 13.74
CA GLU A 495 -27.36 -0.04 14.75
C GLU A 495 -25.84 -0.03 14.90
N GLU A 496 -25.35 0.09 16.12
CA GLU A 496 -23.93 -0.03 16.43
C GLU A 496 -23.58 -1.52 16.62
N ILE A 497 -22.79 -2.05 15.68
CA ILE A 497 -22.45 -3.48 15.68
C ILE A 497 -21.25 -3.84 16.57
N ILE A 498 -20.43 -2.84 16.98
CA ILE A 498 -19.33 -3.10 17.91
C ILE A 498 -19.85 -3.04 19.35
N PRO A 499 -19.70 -4.11 20.16
CA PRO A 499 -20.10 -4.11 21.56
C PRO A 499 -19.50 -2.95 22.36
N ALA A 500 -20.29 -2.36 23.26
CA ALA A 500 -19.89 -1.17 24.02
C ALA A 500 -18.57 -1.35 24.80
N SER A 501 -18.30 -2.56 25.30
CA SER A 501 -17.09 -2.96 26.01
C SER A 501 -15.85 -2.92 25.13
N LEU A 502 -16.00 -3.08 23.81
CA LEU A 502 -14.89 -3.16 22.83
C LEU A 502 -14.67 -1.86 22.06
N ARG A 503 -15.56 -0.84 22.21
CA ARG A 503 -15.48 0.41 21.45
C ARG A 503 -14.30 1.30 21.81
N ARG A 504 -13.68 1.14 22.95
CA ARG A 504 -12.59 2.00 23.43
C ARG A 504 -11.41 1.18 23.82
N SER A 505 -10.24 1.58 23.35
CA SER A 505 -8.97 1.01 23.78
C SER A 505 -7.98 2.08 24.19
N THR A 506 -7.10 1.69 25.07
CA THR A 506 -5.93 2.51 25.46
C THR A 506 -4.73 1.59 25.56
N ASP A 507 -3.81 1.75 24.63
CA ASP A 507 -2.54 1.03 24.63
C ASP A 507 -1.44 1.92 25.22
N LYS A 508 -0.54 1.32 25.99
CA LYS A 508 0.56 2.01 26.67
C LYS A 508 1.88 1.25 26.46
N PRO A 509 2.31 1.04 25.19
CA PRO A 509 3.55 0.31 24.95
C PRO A 509 4.79 1.10 25.37
N LEU A 510 5.78 0.37 25.84
CA LEU A 510 7.16 0.80 25.93
C LEU A 510 7.91 0.12 24.78
N THR A 511 8.45 0.91 23.85
CA THR A 511 9.22 0.44 22.70
C THR A 511 10.62 1.00 22.74
N GLY A 512 11.54 0.47 21.94
CA GLY A 512 12.90 0.98 21.95
C GLY A 512 13.87 0.12 21.18
N GLY A 513 15.16 0.39 21.35
CA GLY A 513 16.20 -0.35 20.69
C GLY A 513 17.58 -0.02 21.23
N LEU A 514 18.52 -0.86 20.86
CA LEU A 514 19.94 -0.71 21.15
C LEU A 514 20.72 -1.09 19.89
N SER A 515 21.68 -0.29 19.50
CA SER A 515 22.60 -0.61 18.41
C SER A 515 24.04 -0.35 18.79
N VAL A 516 24.92 -1.14 18.24
CA VAL A 516 26.36 -1.03 18.39
C VAL A 516 26.97 -1.09 17.01
N ASN A 517 27.77 -0.11 16.63
CA ASN A 517 28.56 -0.08 15.41
C ASN A 517 30.02 0.08 15.78
N TYR A 518 30.89 -0.74 15.24
CA TYR A 518 32.33 -0.71 15.50
C TYR A 518 33.10 -0.67 14.17
N ALA A 519 33.92 0.36 14.01
CA ALA A 519 34.83 0.49 12.88
C ALA A 519 36.03 -0.44 13.09
N LEU A 520 36.07 -1.55 12.37
CA LEU A 520 37.21 -2.48 12.38
C LEU A 520 38.43 -1.85 11.69
N THR A 521 38.15 -1.09 10.63
CA THR A 521 39.10 -0.25 9.90
C THR A 521 38.38 1.01 9.41
N ASP A 522 39.08 1.96 8.81
CA ASP A 522 38.46 3.16 8.21
C ASP A 522 37.41 2.83 7.11
N ASP A 523 37.55 1.65 6.51
CA ASP A 523 36.72 1.19 5.40
C ASP A 523 35.81 0.01 5.73
N LEU A 524 35.79 -0.48 6.99
CA LEU A 524 35.01 -1.66 7.37
C LEU A 524 34.39 -1.51 8.75
N ASN A 525 33.06 -1.54 8.80
CA ASN A 525 32.27 -1.49 10.05
C ASN A 525 31.51 -2.80 10.25
N VAL A 526 31.45 -3.27 11.50
CA VAL A 526 30.54 -4.33 11.95
C VAL A 526 29.51 -3.73 12.91
N TYR A 527 28.26 -4.17 12.79
CA TYR A 527 27.20 -3.70 13.69
C TYR A 527 26.32 -4.83 14.21
N ALA A 528 25.69 -4.57 15.34
CA ALA A 528 24.59 -5.35 15.88
C ALA A 528 23.48 -4.41 16.33
N ALA A 529 22.23 -4.80 16.12
CA ALA A 529 21.06 -4.01 16.51
C ALA A 529 19.96 -4.91 17.10
N TYR A 530 19.33 -4.42 18.15
CA TYR A 530 18.12 -4.94 18.73
C TYR A 530 17.03 -3.87 18.63
N GLY A 531 15.82 -4.27 18.23
CA GLY A 531 14.67 -3.37 18.16
C GLY A 531 13.41 -4.04 18.69
N HIS A 532 12.68 -3.32 19.55
CA HIS A 532 11.37 -3.69 20.04
C HIS A 532 10.31 -2.72 19.53
N SER A 533 9.25 -3.26 18.95
CA SER A 533 8.17 -2.50 18.32
C SER A 533 6.81 -3.06 18.71
N PHE A 534 5.78 -2.31 18.39
CA PHE A 534 4.39 -2.57 18.76
C PHE A 534 3.46 -2.12 17.64
N ARG A 535 2.34 -2.83 17.48
CA ARG A 535 1.19 -2.44 16.66
C ARG A 535 -0.09 -2.66 17.47
N SER A 536 -0.99 -1.66 17.50
CA SER A 536 -2.25 -1.74 18.23
C SER A 536 -3.15 -2.82 17.68
N GLY A 537 -3.92 -3.46 18.54
CA GLY A 537 -5.04 -4.30 18.14
C GLY A 537 -6.16 -3.49 17.51
N SER A 538 -7.04 -4.16 16.79
CA SER A 538 -8.19 -3.55 16.12
C SER A 538 -9.44 -4.42 16.27
N THR A 539 -10.60 -3.81 16.07
CA THR A 539 -11.84 -4.53 15.84
C THR A 539 -11.98 -4.84 14.34
N GLY A 540 -12.55 -6.00 13.98
CA GLY A 540 -12.85 -6.32 12.58
C GLY A 540 -13.87 -5.34 11.99
N VAL A 541 -13.78 -5.07 10.69
CA VAL A 541 -14.69 -4.13 9.98
C VAL A 541 -16.07 -4.75 9.74
N SER A 542 -16.14 -6.08 9.65
CA SER A 542 -17.39 -6.82 9.41
C SER A 542 -17.43 -7.99 10.36
N VAL A 543 -18.21 -7.87 11.42
CA VAL A 543 -18.33 -8.89 12.46
C VAL A 543 -19.78 -9.41 12.46
N PRO A 544 -20.00 -10.72 12.29
CA PRO A 544 -21.33 -11.31 12.45
C PRO A 544 -21.85 -11.11 13.86
N ALA A 545 -23.16 -10.96 14.02
CA ALA A 545 -23.77 -10.98 15.35
C ALA A 545 -23.51 -12.32 16.04
N GLY A 546 -23.33 -12.29 17.38
CA GLY A 546 -23.09 -13.50 18.18
C GLY A 546 -21.65 -14.03 18.17
N VAL A 547 -20.70 -13.40 17.45
CA VAL A 547 -19.28 -13.77 17.52
C VAL A 547 -18.71 -13.45 18.89
N SER A 548 -17.87 -14.36 19.42
CA SER A 548 -17.21 -14.13 20.71
C SER A 548 -16.30 -12.89 20.66
N SER A 549 -16.20 -12.18 21.78
CA SER A 549 -15.39 -10.96 21.89
C SER A 549 -13.94 -11.14 21.47
N ASP A 550 -13.38 -12.33 21.66
CA ASP A 550 -12.00 -12.68 21.33
C ASP A 550 -11.72 -12.74 19.82
N LEU A 551 -12.79 -12.93 19.00
CA LEU A 551 -12.70 -12.87 17.55
C LEU A 551 -13.04 -11.50 16.97
N ILE A 552 -13.68 -10.63 17.76
CA ILE A 552 -14.03 -9.27 17.35
C ILE A 552 -12.84 -8.35 17.46
N ARG A 553 -12.09 -8.44 18.57
CA ARG A 553 -10.98 -7.58 18.86
C ARG A 553 -9.69 -8.37 18.98
N THR A 554 -8.68 -7.94 18.22
CA THR A 554 -7.33 -8.48 18.33
C THR A 554 -6.54 -7.79 19.44
N ASP A 555 -5.62 -8.54 20.03
CA ASP A 555 -4.62 -8.00 20.97
C ASP A 555 -3.55 -7.20 20.23
N PRO A 556 -2.82 -6.33 20.94
CA PRO A 556 -1.66 -5.67 20.38
C PRO A 556 -0.56 -6.66 19.97
N GLU A 557 0.00 -6.46 18.79
CA GLU A 557 1.17 -7.20 18.30
C GLU A 557 2.46 -6.61 18.89
N LYS A 558 3.38 -7.47 19.34
CA LYS A 558 4.73 -7.10 19.78
C LYS A 558 5.76 -7.79 18.90
N THR A 559 6.84 -7.08 18.61
CA THR A 559 7.88 -7.57 17.72
C THR A 559 9.25 -7.32 18.33
N ASP A 560 10.06 -8.37 18.41
CA ASP A 560 11.48 -8.29 18.75
C ASP A 560 12.31 -8.63 17.51
N SER A 561 13.31 -7.81 17.20
CA SER A 561 14.21 -7.98 16.08
C SER A 561 15.65 -7.93 16.50
N TYR A 562 16.44 -8.82 15.96
CA TYR A 562 17.89 -8.93 16.11
C TYR A 562 18.51 -8.87 14.73
N GLU A 563 19.48 -7.99 14.55
CA GLU A 563 20.20 -7.83 13.28
C GLU A 563 21.70 -7.71 13.54
N VAL A 564 22.49 -8.37 12.71
CA VAL A 564 23.95 -8.22 12.67
C VAL A 564 24.38 -7.97 11.24
N GLY A 565 25.33 -7.08 11.04
CA GLY A 565 25.74 -6.76 9.68
C GLY A 565 27.17 -6.24 9.58
N LEU A 566 27.61 -6.20 8.34
CA LEU A 566 28.91 -5.75 7.90
C LEU A 566 28.74 -4.72 6.81
N LYS A 567 29.38 -3.57 6.93
CA LYS A 567 29.38 -2.51 5.91
C LYS A 567 30.80 -2.09 5.64
N GLY A 568 31.14 -1.97 4.37
CA GLY A 568 32.51 -1.58 4.04
C GLY A 568 32.71 -1.20 2.59
N SER A 569 33.97 -0.81 2.32
CA SER A 569 34.47 -0.45 1.01
C SER A 569 35.72 -1.27 0.70
N VAL A 570 35.86 -1.70 -0.54
CA VAL A 570 37.02 -2.43 -1.04
C VAL A 570 37.48 -1.89 -2.40
N PHE A 571 38.67 -2.26 -2.84
CA PHE A 571 39.26 -1.82 -4.13
C PHE A 571 39.34 -0.29 -4.24
N ASP A 572 40.00 0.35 -3.28
CA ASP A 572 40.14 1.81 -3.21
C ASP A 572 38.78 2.53 -3.23
N ARG A 573 37.81 2.01 -2.47
CA ARG A 573 36.44 2.52 -2.35
C ARG A 573 35.63 2.49 -3.65
N LYS A 574 36.05 1.70 -4.64
CA LYS A 574 35.29 1.47 -5.88
C LYS A 574 34.10 0.56 -5.70
N VAL A 575 34.08 -0.22 -4.64
CA VAL A 575 32.98 -1.14 -4.31
C VAL A 575 32.62 -0.94 -2.85
N ASN A 576 31.40 -0.46 -2.61
CA ASN A 576 30.79 -0.37 -1.28
C ASN A 576 29.82 -1.54 -1.13
N PHE A 577 29.80 -2.16 0.04
CA PHE A 577 28.89 -3.27 0.29
C PHE A 577 28.25 -3.21 1.68
N THR A 578 27.07 -3.78 1.79
CA THR A 578 26.37 -4.04 3.04
C THR A 578 25.89 -5.48 3.01
N VAL A 579 26.17 -6.24 4.09
CA VAL A 579 25.60 -7.57 4.33
C VAL A 579 24.96 -7.54 5.71
N ALA A 580 23.70 -7.95 5.81
CA ALA A 580 22.97 -8.00 7.07
C ALA A 580 22.24 -9.34 7.20
N ALA A 581 22.31 -9.95 8.38
CA ALA A 581 21.49 -11.10 8.76
C ALA A 581 20.55 -10.70 9.89
N PHE A 582 19.28 -11.10 9.81
CA PHE A 582 18.27 -10.71 10.77
C PHE A 582 17.36 -11.86 11.20
N TYR A 583 16.82 -11.71 12.40
CA TYR A 583 15.79 -12.57 12.96
C TYR A 583 14.75 -11.70 13.68
N GLN A 584 13.46 -11.88 13.33
CA GLN A 584 12.33 -11.18 13.95
C GLN A 584 11.35 -12.20 14.52
N LYS A 585 10.90 -11.97 15.74
CA LYS A 585 9.87 -12.77 16.41
C LYS A 585 8.66 -11.86 16.65
N PHE A 586 7.49 -12.35 16.27
CA PHE A 586 6.21 -11.69 16.49
C PHE A 586 5.43 -12.45 17.57
N ASP A 587 5.04 -11.72 18.59
CA ASP A 587 4.08 -12.16 19.57
C ASP A 587 2.72 -11.56 19.19
N GLY A 588 1.81 -12.43 18.73
CA GLY A 588 0.51 -12.02 18.24
C GLY A 588 0.54 -11.27 16.90
N PHE A 589 1.26 -11.77 15.87
CA PHE A 589 1.23 -11.21 14.53
C PHE A 589 -0.20 -11.03 14.04
N LEU A 590 -0.55 -9.80 13.64
CA LEU A 590 -1.89 -9.45 13.15
C LEU A 590 -2.03 -9.88 11.69
N SER A 591 -2.94 -10.81 11.43
CA SER A 591 -3.27 -11.29 10.09
C SER A 591 -4.77 -11.33 9.87
N ARG A 592 -5.20 -11.09 8.62
CA ARG A 592 -6.59 -11.24 8.18
C ARG A 592 -6.79 -12.59 7.54
N PHE A 593 -7.81 -13.30 7.99
CA PHE A 593 -8.28 -14.55 7.43
C PHE A 593 -9.62 -14.29 6.75
N THR A 594 -9.69 -14.53 5.45
CA THR A 594 -10.84 -14.20 4.60
C THR A 594 -11.62 -15.45 4.24
N GLY A 595 -12.94 -15.31 4.10
CA GLY A 595 -13.81 -16.40 3.68
C GLY A 595 -13.93 -17.52 4.72
N ILE A 596 -13.80 -17.19 6.01
CA ILE A 596 -13.94 -18.17 7.10
C ILE A 596 -15.41 -18.38 7.41
N PHE A 597 -15.84 -19.63 7.42
CA PHE A 597 -17.19 -20.00 7.85
C PHE A 597 -17.34 -19.83 9.35
N TYR A 598 -18.49 -19.31 9.72
CA TYR A 598 -18.87 -19.05 11.09
C TYR A 598 -20.09 -19.90 11.44
N ASN A 599 -19.97 -20.68 12.50
CA ASN A 599 -21.08 -21.38 13.07
C ASN A 599 -21.85 -20.45 14.01
N CYS A 600 -23.06 -20.11 13.62
CA CYS A 600 -23.89 -19.18 14.35
C CYS A 600 -24.41 -19.83 15.65
N PRO A 601 -24.25 -19.18 16.81
CA PRO A 601 -24.86 -19.74 18.05
C PRO A 601 -26.37 -19.72 17.96
N ASP A 602 -26.99 -20.75 18.53
CA ASP A 602 -28.44 -20.80 18.77
C ASP A 602 -28.78 -19.74 19.85
N PHE A 603 -29.65 -18.80 19.54
CA PHE A 603 -30.16 -17.81 20.48
C PHE A 603 -31.32 -18.37 21.36
N GLY A 604 -31.61 -19.68 21.28
CA GLY A 604 -32.65 -20.34 22.05
C GLY A 604 -34.03 -20.36 21.37
N ASP A 605 -34.12 -19.88 20.15
CA ASP A 605 -35.29 -19.88 19.28
C ASP A 605 -35.12 -20.78 18.04
N GLY A 606 -33.98 -21.49 17.93
CA GLY A 606 -33.64 -22.30 16.78
C GLY A 606 -33.16 -21.50 15.57
N THR A 607 -32.90 -20.18 15.75
CA THR A 607 -32.41 -19.31 14.69
C THR A 607 -31.11 -18.64 15.10
N CYS A 608 -30.26 -18.27 14.13
CA CYS A 608 -29.18 -17.38 14.36
C CYS A 608 -29.50 -15.96 13.80
N ALA A 609 -28.66 -14.97 14.09
CA ALA A 609 -28.89 -13.55 13.82
C ALA A 609 -29.31 -13.19 12.38
N LEU A 610 -29.25 -14.12 11.45
CA LEU A 610 -29.69 -13.92 10.06
C LEU A 610 -30.94 -14.79 9.72
N GLY A 611 -31.63 -15.36 10.73
CA GLY A 611 -32.79 -16.21 10.52
C GLY A 611 -32.50 -17.59 9.92
N ALA A 612 -31.22 -17.98 9.87
CA ALA A 612 -30.82 -19.32 9.43
C ALA A 612 -30.70 -20.27 10.61
N PRO A 613 -30.97 -21.56 10.46
CA PRO A 613 -30.78 -22.52 11.53
C PRO A 613 -29.29 -22.58 11.94
N PRO A 614 -28.98 -22.75 13.23
CA PRO A 614 -27.63 -22.97 13.69
C PRO A 614 -27.04 -24.22 13.04
N ILE A 615 -25.73 -24.18 12.74
CA ILE A 615 -25.03 -25.36 12.26
C ILE A 615 -24.51 -26.11 13.48
N ASP A 616 -25.14 -27.20 13.83
CA ASP A 616 -24.85 -27.98 15.03
C ASP A 616 -24.25 -29.37 14.76
N ASN A 617 -24.22 -29.79 13.50
CA ASN A 617 -23.65 -31.05 13.10
C ASN A 617 -23.02 -31.03 11.69
N ALA A 618 -22.29 -32.10 11.35
CA ALA A 618 -21.53 -32.21 10.10
C ALA A 618 -22.40 -32.32 8.83
N THR A 619 -23.71 -32.50 9.00
CA THR A 619 -24.63 -32.59 7.85
C THR A 619 -25.31 -31.28 7.53
N ASP A 620 -25.17 -30.29 8.41
CA ASP A 620 -25.77 -28.99 8.18
C ASP A 620 -24.91 -28.20 7.18
N VAL A 621 -25.53 -27.74 6.13
CA VAL A 621 -24.91 -26.83 5.18
C VAL A 621 -25.10 -25.41 5.70
N PRO A 622 -24.05 -24.59 5.81
CA PRO A 622 -24.21 -23.20 6.19
C PRO A 622 -25.21 -22.52 5.26
N ALA A 623 -26.35 -22.11 5.77
CA ALA A 623 -27.39 -21.45 4.99
C ALA A 623 -26.94 -20.06 4.48
N THR A 624 -25.83 -19.55 5.03
CA THR A 624 -25.18 -18.33 4.60
C THR A 624 -23.81 -18.68 4.03
N ASN A 625 -23.66 -18.67 2.74
CA ASN A 625 -22.37 -18.75 2.04
C ASN A 625 -21.48 -17.52 2.29
N GLY A 626 -21.67 -16.83 3.39
CA GLY A 626 -20.84 -15.74 3.78
C GLY A 626 -19.63 -16.24 4.54
N GLY A 627 -18.53 -16.50 3.86
CA GLY A 627 -17.26 -16.47 4.55
C GLY A 627 -17.09 -15.10 5.18
N PHE A 628 -16.79 -15.04 6.48
CA PHE A 628 -16.50 -13.81 7.18
C PHE A 628 -15.01 -13.57 7.20
N ASP A 629 -14.62 -12.31 7.35
CA ASP A 629 -13.24 -11.90 7.43
C ASP A 629 -12.89 -11.56 8.89
N PHE A 630 -11.95 -12.33 9.45
CA PHE A 630 -11.48 -12.14 10.82
C PHE A 630 -10.07 -11.57 10.84
N ASN A 631 -9.83 -10.60 11.70
CA ASN A 631 -8.49 -10.27 12.16
C ASN A 631 -8.14 -11.18 13.34
N TYR A 632 -6.95 -11.77 13.33
CA TYR A 632 -6.54 -12.70 14.37
C TYR A 632 -5.05 -12.59 14.67
N ASN A 633 -4.69 -12.75 15.94
CA ASN A 633 -3.30 -12.75 16.40
C ASN A 633 -2.71 -14.15 16.33
N ALA A 634 -1.58 -14.32 15.68
CA ALA A 634 -0.92 -15.61 15.57
C ALA A 634 0.61 -15.48 15.77
N PRO A 635 1.29 -16.44 16.39
CA PRO A 635 2.73 -16.40 16.53
C PRO A 635 3.42 -16.54 15.15
N ALA A 636 4.41 -15.68 14.90
CA ALA A 636 5.11 -15.65 13.63
C ALA A 636 6.61 -15.36 13.83
N LYS A 637 7.41 -15.70 12.81
CA LYS A 637 8.85 -15.41 12.77
C LYS A 637 9.30 -15.11 11.35
N VAL A 638 10.29 -14.23 11.26
CA VAL A 638 10.98 -13.90 10.00
C VAL A 638 12.48 -14.03 10.22
N LYS A 639 13.17 -14.61 9.26
CA LYS A 639 14.65 -14.67 9.26
C LYS A 639 15.17 -14.50 7.85
N GLY A 640 16.32 -13.86 7.71
CA GLY A 640 16.82 -13.60 6.38
C GLY A 640 18.21 -13.00 6.34
N ILE A 641 18.62 -12.74 5.09
CA ILE A 641 19.89 -12.10 4.75
C ILE A 641 19.62 -11.06 3.67
N GLU A 642 20.29 -9.92 3.79
CA GLU A 642 20.21 -8.82 2.82
C GLU A 642 21.61 -8.43 2.40
N VAL A 643 21.79 -8.15 1.11
CA VAL A 643 23.07 -7.76 0.51
C VAL A 643 22.82 -6.56 -0.40
N THR A 644 23.66 -5.53 -0.29
CA THR A 644 23.72 -4.41 -1.23
C THR A 644 25.16 -4.21 -1.65
N ILE A 645 25.38 -4.02 -2.95
CA ILE A 645 26.69 -3.75 -3.56
C ILE A 645 26.51 -2.53 -4.45
N ASP A 646 27.28 -1.47 -4.17
CA ASP A 646 27.41 -0.28 -5.00
C ASP A 646 28.82 -0.23 -5.56
N ALA A 647 28.97 -0.30 -6.86
CA ALA A 647 30.26 -0.38 -7.50
C ALA A 647 30.43 0.68 -8.59
N ARG A 648 31.64 1.26 -8.64
CA ARG A 648 32.11 2.12 -9.72
C ARG A 648 33.43 1.56 -10.27
N PRO A 649 33.39 0.49 -11.07
CA PRO A 649 34.60 -0.16 -11.56
C PRO A 649 35.48 0.77 -12.39
N THR A 650 34.86 1.68 -13.13
CA THR A 650 35.52 2.77 -13.88
C THR A 650 34.75 4.07 -13.66
N PRO A 651 35.36 5.25 -13.93
CA PRO A 651 34.65 6.54 -13.81
C PRO A 651 33.38 6.64 -14.65
N ASN A 652 33.27 5.81 -15.68
CA ASN A 652 32.15 5.83 -16.63
C ASN A 652 31.15 4.67 -16.44
N TRP A 653 31.29 3.87 -15.40
CA TRP A 653 30.43 2.73 -15.16
C TRP A 653 29.97 2.64 -13.69
N ASP A 654 28.70 2.88 -13.47
CA ASP A 654 28.03 2.68 -12.18
C ASP A 654 27.21 1.38 -12.20
N LEU A 655 27.27 0.63 -11.11
CA LEU A 655 26.54 -0.62 -10.92
C LEU A 655 26.04 -0.70 -9.48
N ASN A 656 24.75 -0.92 -9.30
CA ASN A 656 24.13 -1.22 -8.00
C ASN A 656 23.45 -2.57 -8.08
N ILE A 657 23.67 -3.47 -7.10
CA ILE A 657 23.01 -4.75 -6.95
C ILE A 657 22.52 -4.86 -5.52
N ALA A 658 21.25 -5.19 -5.36
CA ALA A 658 20.68 -5.44 -4.05
C ALA A 658 19.85 -6.73 -4.06
N ALA A 659 20.02 -7.56 -3.03
CA ALA A 659 19.31 -8.83 -2.86
C ALA A 659 18.75 -8.95 -1.44
N SER A 660 17.58 -9.56 -1.33
CA SER A 660 16.95 -9.85 -0.04
C SER A 660 16.39 -11.27 -0.05
N TYR A 661 16.78 -12.07 0.94
CA TYR A 661 16.13 -13.33 1.26
C TYR A 661 15.47 -13.20 2.62
N ALA A 662 14.15 -13.37 2.69
CA ALA A 662 13.37 -13.23 3.90
C ALA A 662 12.31 -14.36 3.99
N ARG A 663 12.52 -15.28 4.90
CA ARG A 663 11.56 -16.37 5.16
C ARG A 663 10.61 -15.99 6.30
N ALA A 664 9.43 -15.48 5.93
CA ALA A 664 8.37 -15.05 6.83
C ALA A 664 7.31 -16.16 6.95
N ARG A 665 7.10 -16.71 8.16
CA ARG A 665 6.21 -17.84 8.39
C ARG A 665 5.49 -17.74 9.72
N PHE A 666 4.25 -18.25 9.77
CA PHE A 666 3.62 -18.63 11.02
C PHE A 666 4.48 -19.65 11.78
N SER A 667 4.41 -19.66 13.10
CA SER A 667 5.21 -20.51 13.96
C SER A 667 4.33 -21.50 14.71
N ASN A 668 3.95 -22.62 14.05
CA ASN A 668 3.03 -23.62 14.59
C ASN A 668 1.77 -22.97 15.15
N ALA A 669 1.23 -21.99 14.40
CA ALA A 669 0.14 -21.14 14.85
C ALA A 669 -1.21 -21.84 14.67
N LEU A 670 -2.10 -21.69 15.65
CA LEU A 670 -3.53 -21.95 15.47
C LEU A 670 -4.15 -20.72 14.84
N VAL A 671 -4.80 -20.89 13.69
CA VAL A 671 -5.41 -19.78 12.93
C VAL A 671 -6.82 -20.16 12.50
N PRO A 672 -7.74 -19.20 12.34
CA PRO A 672 -9.06 -19.45 11.79
C PRO A 672 -8.96 -20.11 10.41
N CYS A 673 -9.75 -21.16 10.18
CA CYS A 673 -9.77 -21.92 8.92
C CYS A 673 -11.16 -22.55 8.68
N ASN A 674 -11.37 -23.13 7.48
CA ASN A 674 -12.63 -23.78 7.10
C ASN A 674 -12.64 -25.30 7.36
N ASP A 675 -11.90 -25.76 8.36
CA ASP A 675 -11.85 -27.18 8.74
C ASP A 675 -12.22 -27.35 10.21
N PHE A 676 -13.50 -27.49 10.47
CA PHE A 676 -14.03 -27.73 11.82
C PHE A 676 -13.64 -29.09 12.42
N ALA A 677 -13.21 -30.04 11.56
CA ALA A 677 -12.76 -31.36 12.04
C ALA A 677 -11.26 -31.36 12.44
N GLY A 678 -10.52 -30.32 12.14
CA GLY A 678 -9.07 -30.22 12.38
C GLY A 678 -8.26 -31.17 11.52
N THR A 679 -8.80 -31.64 10.39
CA THR A 679 -8.12 -32.57 9.47
C THR A 679 -7.33 -31.87 8.37
N GLY A 680 -7.49 -30.57 8.22
CA GLY A 680 -6.88 -29.78 7.16
C GLY A 680 -7.52 -29.96 5.78
N THR A 681 -8.63 -30.71 5.67
CA THR A 681 -9.31 -30.96 4.40
C THR A 681 -10.80 -30.63 4.51
N PRO A 682 -11.31 -29.67 3.72
CA PRO A 682 -12.75 -29.44 3.59
C PRO A 682 -13.44 -30.64 2.92
N ASN A 683 -14.77 -30.65 2.90
CA ASN A 683 -15.55 -31.59 2.09
C ASN A 683 -15.24 -31.43 0.60
N GLN A 684 -15.57 -32.43 -0.23
CA GLN A 684 -15.32 -32.41 -1.68
C GLN A 684 -15.97 -31.21 -2.41
N ASP A 685 -17.06 -30.69 -1.88
CA ASP A 685 -17.77 -29.50 -2.39
C ASP A 685 -17.20 -28.17 -1.85
N GLY A 686 -16.12 -28.22 -1.07
CA GLY A 686 -15.50 -27.05 -0.47
C GLY A 686 -16.18 -26.54 0.80
N THR A 687 -17.26 -27.18 1.28
CA THR A 687 -17.89 -26.84 2.56
C THR A 687 -17.01 -27.28 3.73
N PRO A 688 -17.00 -26.56 4.87
CA PRO A 688 -16.27 -27.00 6.06
C PRO A 688 -16.84 -28.27 6.65
N ARG A 689 -15.99 -29.12 7.20
CA ARG A 689 -16.39 -30.23 8.01
C ARG A 689 -16.73 -29.71 9.40
N ILE A 690 -18.01 -29.62 9.70
CA ILE A 690 -18.48 -29.10 10.97
C ILE A 690 -18.59 -30.28 11.93
N THR A 691 -17.78 -30.28 12.98
CA THR A 691 -17.87 -31.22 14.08
C THR A 691 -17.78 -30.47 15.41
N GLY A 692 -18.89 -30.35 16.12
CA GLY A 692 -18.91 -29.72 17.44
C GLY A 692 -19.57 -28.34 17.48
N THR A 693 -19.58 -27.73 18.68
CA THR A 693 -20.29 -26.48 19.01
C THR A 693 -19.44 -25.22 18.88
N GLY A 694 -18.27 -25.30 18.22
CA GLY A 694 -17.40 -24.13 18.04
C GLY A 694 -17.93 -23.19 16.96
N ASN A 695 -17.82 -21.87 17.18
CA ASN A 695 -18.27 -20.86 16.22
C ASN A 695 -17.36 -20.73 15.02
N VAL A 696 -16.05 -20.97 15.19
CA VAL A 696 -15.01 -20.89 14.15
C VAL A 696 -14.06 -22.07 14.32
N SER A 697 -13.67 -22.69 13.23
CA SER A 697 -12.64 -23.73 13.22
C SER A 697 -11.24 -23.14 13.26
N PHE A 698 -10.30 -23.88 13.85
CA PHE A 698 -8.88 -23.50 13.93
C PHE A 698 -7.99 -24.62 13.42
N CYS A 699 -7.06 -24.26 12.53
CA CYS A 699 -6.06 -25.16 11.98
C CYS A 699 -4.65 -24.74 12.40
N ARG A 700 -3.73 -25.73 12.51
CA ARG A 700 -2.32 -25.44 12.73
C ARG A 700 -1.63 -25.15 11.41
N THR A 701 -0.85 -24.06 11.36
CA THR A 701 -0.11 -23.66 10.18
C THR A 701 1.31 -23.23 10.47
N ASN A 702 2.21 -23.45 9.50
CA ASN A 702 3.53 -22.88 9.33
C ASN A 702 3.63 -22.17 7.98
N GLY A 703 2.49 -21.80 7.39
CA GLY A 703 2.38 -21.14 6.09
C GLY A 703 3.05 -19.77 6.03
N ARG A 704 3.02 -19.16 4.84
CA ARG A 704 3.58 -17.82 4.57
C ARG A 704 2.76 -16.73 5.26
N LEU A 705 3.43 -15.65 5.69
CA LEU A 705 2.74 -14.46 6.21
C LEU A 705 2.23 -13.55 5.08
N ALA A 706 2.83 -13.64 3.89
CA ALA A 706 2.49 -12.84 2.72
C ALA A 706 2.51 -13.67 1.44
N GLU A 707 1.70 -13.27 0.46
CA GLU A 707 1.68 -13.82 -0.90
C GLU A 707 2.84 -13.23 -1.73
N ALA A 708 4.06 -13.45 -1.27
CA ALA A 708 5.30 -12.94 -1.86
C ALA A 708 6.40 -14.01 -1.84
N PRO A 709 7.33 -14.02 -2.81
CA PRO A 709 8.47 -14.92 -2.79
C PRO A 709 9.44 -14.59 -1.65
N ASP A 710 10.16 -15.58 -1.16
CA ASP A 710 11.15 -15.40 -0.08
C ASP A 710 12.40 -14.65 -0.54
N PHE A 711 12.63 -14.55 -1.86
CA PHE A 711 13.82 -13.93 -2.46
C PHE A 711 13.44 -12.82 -3.44
N GLY A 712 14.23 -11.76 -3.47
CA GLY A 712 14.16 -10.70 -4.47
C GLY A 712 15.56 -10.16 -4.79
N LEU A 713 15.78 -9.82 -6.05
CA LEU A 713 17.00 -9.18 -6.55
C LEU A 713 16.62 -7.95 -7.36
N THR A 714 17.34 -6.87 -7.16
CA THR A 714 17.31 -5.69 -8.04
C THR A 714 18.73 -5.36 -8.47
N ALA A 715 18.90 -4.93 -9.72
CA ALA A 715 20.17 -4.43 -10.21
C ALA A 715 19.93 -3.24 -11.13
N ASN A 716 20.75 -2.22 -11.01
CA ASN A 716 20.75 -1.11 -11.95
C ASN A 716 22.16 -0.74 -12.35
N THR A 717 22.31 -0.25 -13.57
CA THR A 717 23.62 0.10 -14.14
C THR A 717 23.51 1.29 -15.09
N GLU A 718 24.56 2.11 -15.16
CA GLU A 718 24.75 3.15 -16.16
C GLU A 718 26.15 3.06 -16.73
N LEU A 719 26.25 2.93 -18.05
CA LEU A 719 27.49 3.05 -18.84
C LEU A 719 27.47 4.34 -19.61
N ARG A 720 28.50 5.16 -19.44
CA ARG A 720 28.69 6.48 -20.07
C ARG A 720 29.83 6.42 -21.09
N PHE A 721 29.64 7.16 -22.18
CA PHE A 721 30.61 7.25 -23.29
C PHE A 721 30.94 8.72 -23.59
N PRO A 722 31.77 9.41 -22.77
CA PRO A 722 32.06 10.85 -22.98
C PRO A 722 32.66 11.12 -24.36
N MET A 723 32.07 12.07 -25.09
CA MET A 723 32.47 12.48 -26.44
C MET A 723 32.45 14.03 -26.51
N GLY A 724 33.54 14.66 -26.11
CA GLY A 724 33.58 16.10 -25.96
C GLY A 724 32.60 16.61 -24.92
N ASP A 725 31.76 17.55 -25.28
CA ASP A 725 30.74 18.14 -24.40
C ASP A 725 29.48 17.22 -24.22
N TYR A 726 29.41 16.17 -24.98
CA TYR A 726 28.24 15.25 -24.96
C TYR A 726 28.59 13.91 -24.32
N THR A 727 27.61 13.30 -23.65
CA THR A 727 27.79 12.01 -23.03
C THR A 727 26.63 11.07 -23.42
N PRO A 728 26.77 10.28 -24.48
CA PRO A 728 25.89 9.12 -24.71
C PRO A 728 25.96 8.17 -23.54
N PHE A 729 24.83 7.50 -23.24
CA PHE A 729 24.76 6.51 -22.16
C PHE A 729 23.78 5.37 -22.48
N ILE A 730 24.00 4.27 -21.79
CA ILE A 730 23.08 3.13 -21.72
C ILE A 730 22.83 2.84 -20.25
N ARG A 731 21.56 2.69 -19.86
CA ARG A 731 21.14 2.30 -18.50
C ARG A 731 20.29 1.05 -18.55
N GLY A 732 20.47 0.18 -17.56
CA GLY A 732 19.65 -1.00 -17.34
C GLY A 732 19.09 -1.02 -15.93
N LEU A 733 17.85 -1.51 -15.79
CA LEU A 733 17.21 -1.76 -14.51
C LEU A 733 16.60 -3.16 -14.55
N LEU A 734 16.98 -4.02 -13.62
CA LEU A 734 16.47 -5.37 -13.43
C LEU A 734 15.78 -5.48 -12.06
N ALA A 735 14.58 -6.04 -12.05
CA ALA A 735 13.93 -6.53 -10.83
C ALA A 735 13.51 -7.98 -11.05
N TYR A 736 14.06 -8.89 -10.24
CA TYR A 736 13.82 -10.34 -10.30
C TYR A 736 13.08 -10.81 -9.06
N ARG A 737 12.04 -11.61 -9.27
CA ARG A 737 11.25 -12.31 -8.25
C ARG A 737 11.10 -13.77 -8.66
N PRO A 738 11.60 -14.75 -7.91
CA PRO A 738 11.39 -16.16 -8.23
C PRO A 738 9.93 -16.56 -8.11
N GLY A 739 9.58 -17.68 -8.74
CA GLY A 739 8.27 -18.29 -8.56
C GLY A 739 8.10 -18.89 -7.17
N PHE A 740 6.86 -19.08 -6.77
CA PHE A 740 6.50 -19.77 -5.52
C PHE A 740 5.07 -20.33 -5.61
N TYR A 741 4.81 -21.37 -4.86
CA TYR A 741 3.48 -21.90 -4.71
C TYR A 741 2.75 -21.19 -3.56
N SER A 742 1.50 -20.77 -3.80
CA SER A 742 0.59 -20.22 -2.80
C SER A 742 -0.42 -21.29 -2.36
N GLU A 743 -0.34 -21.69 -1.10
CA GLU A 743 -1.33 -22.60 -0.49
C GLU A 743 -2.71 -21.92 -0.35
N ARG A 744 -2.73 -20.61 -0.11
CA ARG A 744 -3.97 -19.83 0.11
C ARG A 744 -4.86 -19.77 -1.13
N VAL A 745 -4.26 -19.55 -2.31
CA VAL A 745 -5.01 -19.42 -3.58
C VAL A 745 -4.83 -20.61 -4.51
N GLN A 746 -4.12 -21.67 -4.06
CA GLN A 746 -3.85 -22.90 -4.82
C GLN A 746 -3.29 -22.59 -6.21
N TYR A 747 -2.24 -21.76 -6.26
CA TYR A 747 -1.67 -21.30 -7.51
C TYR A 747 -0.13 -21.29 -7.49
N ASP A 748 0.47 -21.77 -8.58
CA ASP A 748 1.92 -21.76 -8.78
C ASP A 748 2.34 -20.50 -9.55
N TYR A 749 2.80 -19.47 -8.81
CA TYR A 749 3.31 -18.23 -9.38
C TYR A 749 4.66 -18.49 -10.06
N ARG A 750 4.76 -18.14 -11.33
CA ARG A 750 6.02 -18.19 -12.07
C ARG A 750 6.93 -17.03 -11.72
N SER A 751 8.24 -17.18 -12.00
CA SER A 751 9.22 -16.09 -11.85
C SER A 751 8.83 -14.86 -12.68
N ARG A 752 9.21 -13.69 -12.16
CA ARG A 752 9.00 -12.39 -12.82
C ARG A 752 10.33 -11.67 -12.95
N GLU A 753 10.77 -11.45 -14.18
CA GLU A 753 11.96 -10.69 -14.55
C GLU A 753 11.51 -9.39 -15.25
N GLN A 754 11.57 -8.29 -14.56
CA GLN A 754 11.29 -6.98 -15.16
C GLN A 754 12.62 -6.33 -15.54
N ILE A 755 12.88 -6.22 -16.84
CA ILE A 755 14.06 -5.56 -17.40
C ILE A 755 13.60 -4.30 -18.11
N ASN A 756 14.16 -3.15 -17.72
CA ASN A 756 13.97 -1.87 -18.38
C ASN A 756 15.33 -1.42 -18.96
N LEU A 757 15.31 -0.90 -20.18
CA LEU A 757 16.50 -0.40 -20.88
C LEU A 757 16.27 1.06 -21.27
N PHE A 758 17.30 1.86 -21.09
CA PHE A 758 17.32 3.28 -21.41
C PHE A 758 18.56 3.58 -22.24
N VAL A 759 18.40 4.34 -23.32
CA VAL A 759 19.48 4.82 -24.17
C VAL A 759 19.29 6.31 -24.39
N GLY A 760 20.33 7.09 -24.18
CA GLY A 760 20.16 8.54 -24.27
C GLY A 760 21.46 9.29 -24.51
N LEU A 761 21.29 10.61 -24.57
CA LEU A 761 22.34 11.59 -24.76
C LEU A 761 22.19 12.67 -23.72
N ARG A 762 23.27 12.98 -23.03
CA ARG A 762 23.41 14.09 -22.09
C ARG A 762 24.21 15.19 -22.75
N GLY A 763 23.70 16.41 -22.67
CA GLY A 763 24.32 17.59 -23.22
C GLY A 763 25.41 18.22 -22.34
N PRO A 764 25.99 19.35 -22.79
CA PRO A 764 27.03 20.05 -22.06
C PRO A 764 26.62 20.34 -20.61
N GLU A 765 27.57 20.21 -19.69
CA GLU A 765 27.36 20.45 -18.25
C GLU A 765 26.17 19.72 -17.64
N SER A 766 25.70 18.63 -18.28
CA SER A 766 24.50 17.89 -17.87
C SER A 766 23.21 18.73 -17.77
N LYS A 767 23.14 19.89 -18.45
CA LYS A 767 22.00 20.80 -18.43
C LYS A 767 20.76 20.24 -19.10
N TRP A 768 20.91 19.28 -19.99
CA TRP A 768 19.78 18.56 -20.58
C TRP A 768 20.13 17.10 -20.86
N GLU A 769 19.11 16.27 -20.87
CA GLU A 769 19.21 14.86 -21.21
C GLU A 769 18.00 14.43 -22.04
N LEU A 770 18.21 13.68 -23.11
CA LEU A 770 17.18 13.06 -23.92
C LEU A 770 17.36 11.55 -23.85
N THR A 771 16.30 10.82 -23.42
CA THR A 771 16.34 9.38 -23.17
C THR A 771 15.20 8.67 -23.87
N GLY A 772 15.51 7.72 -24.77
CA GLY A 772 14.56 6.71 -25.23
C GLY A 772 14.59 5.51 -24.27
N PHE A 773 13.45 4.92 -23.99
CA PHE A 773 13.39 3.77 -23.08
C PHE A 773 12.40 2.70 -23.52
N VAL A 774 12.64 1.48 -23.03
CA VAL A 774 11.69 0.39 -23.05
C VAL A 774 11.53 -0.20 -21.65
N ARG A 775 10.29 -0.28 -21.17
CA ARG A 775 9.92 -0.98 -19.93
C ARG A 775 9.45 -2.39 -20.27
N ASN A 776 9.74 -3.35 -19.39
CA ASN A 776 9.46 -4.78 -19.61
C ASN A 776 9.97 -5.24 -20.99
N LEU A 777 11.28 -5.12 -21.21
CA LEU A 777 11.98 -5.45 -22.46
C LEU A 777 11.62 -6.84 -22.99
N LEU A 778 11.51 -7.82 -22.10
CA LEU A 778 11.20 -9.22 -22.45
C LEU A 778 9.70 -9.43 -22.75
N ASN A 779 8.85 -8.39 -22.58
CA ASN A 779 7.39 -8.47 -22.69
C ASN A 779 6.77 -9.62 -21.89
N GLN A 780 7.30 -9.84 -20.69
CA GLN A 780 6.78 -10.87 -19.81
C GLN A 780 5.36 -10.54 -19.35
N LYS A 781 4.49 -11.52 -19.48
CA LYS A 781 3.10 -11.47 -19.03
C LYS A 781 2.91 -12.54 -17.97
N ARG A 782 3.02 -12.15 -16.69
CA ARG A 782 2.96 -13.04 -15.52
C ARG A 782 1.89 -12.57 -14.55
N ILE A 783 1.10 -13.51 -14.06
CA ILE A 783 0.19 -13.24 -12.94
C ILE A 783 1.04 -12.89 -11.72
N SER A 784 0.79 -11.73 -11.15
CA SER A 784 1.43 -11.25 -9.92
C SER A 784 0.54 -11.42 -8.68
N ASN A 785 -0.77 -11.50 -8.90
CA ASN A 785 -1.77 -11.78 -7.86
C ASN A 785 -2.99 -12.42 -8.50
N ILE A 786 -3.64 -13.37 -7.84
CA ILE A 786 -4.88 -14.01 -8.25
C ILE A 786 -5.82 -14.18 -7.05
N ALA A 787 -7.10 -13.96 -7.24
CA ALA A 787 -8.10 -14.22 -6.22
C ALA A 787 -8.18 -15.71 -5.84
N GLY A 788 -8.48 -16.02 -4.59
CA GLY A 788 -8.56 -17.38 -4.07
C GLY A 788 -9.67 -18.22 -4.71
N GLY A 789 -10.78 -17.59 -5.07
CA GLY A 789 -11.93 -18.24 -5.72
C GLY A 789 -12.40 -17.49 -6.96
N GLU A 790 -13.42 -17.99 -7.61
CA GLU A 790 -14.15 -17.29 -8.64
C GLU A 790 -14.89 -16.09 -8.04
N GLY A 791 -15.07 -15.03 -8.84
CA GLY A 791 -15.93 -13.93 -8.45
C GLY A 791 -17.37 -14.39 -8.33
N GLN A 792 -18.03 -13.98 -7.27
CA GLN A 792 -19.34 -14.47 -6.87
C GLN A 792 -20.26 -13.33 -6.48
N VAL A 793 -21.55 -13.53 -6.71
CA VAL A 793 -22.64 -12.77 -6.10
C VAL A 793 -23.49 -13.72 -5.29
N ASN A 794 -23.74 -13.41 -4.03
CA ASN A 794 -24.56 -14.23 -3.15
C ASN A 794 -26.03 -13.95 -3.40
N ALA A 795 -26.82 -15.03 -3.48
CA ALA A 795 -28.26 -14.95 -3.45
C ALA A 795 -28.77 -15.13 -2.02
N LEU A 796 -30.01 -14.70 -1.79
CA LEU A 796 -30.72 -15.06 -0.57
C LEU A 796 -30.82 -16.58 -0.40
N LEU A 797 -30.81 -17.04 0.83
CA LEU A 797 -30.90 -18.47 1.20
C LEU A 797 -29.68 -19.30 0.76
N GLY A 798 -28.51 -18.69 0.67
CA GLY A 798 -27.25 -19.39 0.58
C GLY A 798 -26.84 -19.83 -0.84
N SER A 799 -27.59 -19.47 -1.89
CA SER A 799 -27.16 -19.70 -3.25
C SER A 799 -26.08 -18.73 -3.67
N THR A 800 -25.12 -19.20 -4.46
CA THR A 800 -24.01 -18.40 -4.97
C THR A 800 -23.96 -18.49 -6.49
N PHE A 801 -23.88 -17.33 -7.15
CA PHE A 801 -23.67 -17.24 -8.58
C PHE A 801 -22.18 -17.06 -8.87
N ASN A 802 -21.58 -18.04 -9.53
CA ASN A 802 -20.18 -18.05 -9.89
C ASN A 802 -20.00 -17.52 -11.31
N SER A 803 -19.10 -16.59 -11.51
CA SER A 803 -18.85 -15.97 -12.82
C SER A 803 -18.08 -16.86 -13.79
N GLY A 804 -17.41 -17.91 -13.31
CA GLY A 804 -16.42 -18.65 -14.08
C GLY A 804 -15.12 -17.88 -14.29
N TYR A 805 -14.92 -16.73 -13.59
CA TYR A 805 -13.68 -15.95 -13.65
C TYR A 805 -13.10 -15.73 -12.26
N ARG A 806 -11.78 -15.72 -12.20
CA ARG A 806 -11.00 -15.21 -11.08
C ARG A 806 -10.46 -13.81 -11.41
N SER A 807 -10.40 -12.95 -10.43
CA SER A 807 -9.74 -11.65 -10.58
C SER A 807 -8.23 -11.83 -10.53
N VAL A 808 -7.50 -11.21 -11.47
CA VAL A 808 -6.03 -11.31 -11.54
C VAL A 808 -5.38 -9.94 -11.71
N ASN A 809 -4.14 -9.83 -11.22
CA ASN A 809 -3.22 -8.77 -11.63
C ASN A 809 -2.08 -9.41 -12.44
N VAL A 810 -1.73 -8.79 -13.55
CA VAL A 810 -0.68 -9.26 -14.46
C VAL A 810 0.37 -8.16 -14.58
N THR A 811 1.64 -8.55 -14.78
CA THR A 811 2.72 -7.61 -15.06
C THR A 811 2.37 -6.69 -16.23
N VAL A 812 2.71 -5.40 -16.13
CA VAL A 812 2.44 -4.41 -17.19
C VAL A 812 3.10 -4.84 -18.51
N PRO A 813 2.42 -4.81 -19.66
CA PRO A 813 3.01 -5.18 -20.93
C PRO A 813 4.12 -4.21 -21.34
N ARG A 814 4.99 -4.64 -22.27
CA ARG A 814 6.10 -3.81 -22.77
C ARG A 814 5.59 -2.46 -23.28
N GLU A 815 6.31 -1.40 -22.88
CA GLU A 815 6.00 -0.01 -23.20
C GLU A 815 7.27 0.70 -23.67
N PHE A 816 7.16 1.50 -24.74
CA PHE A 816 8.23 2.36 -25.25
C PHE A 816 7.91 3.81 -24.91
N GLY A 817 8.95 4.58 -24.66
CA GLY A 817 8.77 6.00 -24.38
C GLY A 817 10.02 6.83 -24.57
N ILE A 818 9.83 8.13 -24.46
CA ILE A 818 10.89 9.13 -24.53
C ILE A 818 10.74 10.09 -23.36
N THR A 819 11.87 10.48 -22.77
CA THR A 819 11.96 11.47 -21.68
C THR A 819 12.95 12.56 -22.06
N ALA A 820 12.56 13.81 -21.86
CA ALA A 820 13.43 14.96 -21.93
C ALA A 820 13.56 15.60 -20.54
N ASN A 821 14.78 15.86 -20.10
CA ASN A 821 15.12 16.55 -18.85
C ASN A 821 15.91 17.81 -19.14
N VAL A 822 15.64 18.86 -18.40
CA VAL A 822 16.39 20.13 -18.43
C VAL A 822 16.67 20.55 -17.00
N LYS A 823 17.88 21.08 -16.75
CA LYS A 823 18.32 21.61 -15.44
C LYS A 823 18.90 23.01 -15.62
N TRP A 824 18.68 23.88 -14.67
CA TRP A 824 19.23 25.25 -14.65
C TRP A 824 19.63 25.67 -13.24
#